data_0b74aec07e2dee688965167f2f18deb5
#
_entry.id   0b74aec07e2dee688965167f2f18deb5
#
_cell.length_a   1.000
_cell.length_b   1.000
_cell.length_c   1.000
_cell.angle_alpha   90.00
_cell.angle_beta   90.00
_cell.angle_gamma   90.00
#
_symmetry.space_group_name_H-M   'P 1'
#
loop_
_entity.id
_entity.type
_entity.pdbx_description
1 polymer ?
#
loop_
_entity_poly.entity_id
_entity_poly.type
_entity_poly.pdbx_seq_one_letter_code
_entity_poly.pdbx_strand_id
1 'polypeptide(L)'
;MCPSPDKASIAPPTDKPEKNAWAQPDLDDFSILRRGIPDELPPANLGRRDPTVPHAPVRTPNLTPEGETLALRNALRYFDAKHHATLAAEFAAELRTDGHVHMYRFRPTYELKAYPFAKFRAVCRCDEAACILLMVMNNLDRRVAQYPQELITYGGNGSVLSNWAQFLVLAKYLCEMTTDQTLSMYSGHPMGLYPSSRHAPRMVVTNGMVVPNYSSKADYARMYAQGVSIYGQMTAGSYCYIGPQGIVHGTTITVLNAGRKYLGVDDLAGRVYVSSGLGGMSGAQPKAAVITGAVGVIAEVDEAALRKRHAQGWVDEVCDGGADACVARVRAARAARRPLSIGFLGNVVDLWEAFAAAPGELLVDLGSDQTSLHNPLGGGYAPAGLTFDAGRALMVADPPAFKAAVEASLRRHVAAVNALAARGMRFWDYGNSFLLEASRAGADVLPAGTAPRAAGSAAPTVFRYPTYVQDIMGDIFSLGFGPYRWVCASGDAGDLAKTDAIAAAVLREVAAAARAEGADRVADQCADNLKWIEEAGGHGLVVGSAARILYADCEGRALIAKRMNDAVRDGVLAAPVVISRDHHDVSGTDSPFRETSNVTDGSAFCADMAVQNCIGDAARGATWVALHNGGGCGWGEVTNGGFGHVLDGSDESGAKAASMLHWDVTNGVSRRAWARNDNARFAAARAMKAEPKLKLTVPHDADDAVLAAALAG
;
A
#
# COMPACT_ATOMS: atom_id res chain seq x y z
N MET A 1 -25.57 -47.49 1.80
CA MET A 1 -25.09 -46.90 0.53
C MET A 1 -25.98 -45.69 0.27
N CYS A 2 -25.52 -44.51 0.64
CA CYS A 2 -26.11 -43.22 0.22
C CYS A 2 -25.25 -42.67 -0.90
N PRO A 3 -25.83 -42.13 -1.98
CA PRO A 3 -25.07 -41.53 -3.06
C PRO A 3 -24.45 -40.19 -2.66
N SER A 4 -23.22 -39.93 -3.03
CA SER A 4 -22.52 -38.69 -2.90
C SER A 4 -23.16 -37.62 -3.78
N PRO A 5 -23.24 -36.35 -3.35
CA PRO A 5 -23.71 -35.26 -4.19
C PRO A 5 -22.64 -34.87 -5.21
N ASP A 6 -23.09 -34.76 -6.44
CA ASP A 6 -22.30 -34.33 -7.61
C ASP A 6 -21.57 -33.03 -7.39
N LYS A 7 -20.29 -33.04 -7.74
CA LYS A 7 -19.50 -31.82 -7.93
C LYS A 7 -20.03 -31.08 -9.17
N ALA A 8 -20.93 -30.13 -8.95
CA ALA A 8 -21.23 -29.16 -9.97
C ALA A 8 -19.96 -28.31 -10.21
N SER A 9 -19.33 -28.50 -11.36
CA SER A 9 -18.26 -27.63 -11.86
C SER A 9 -18.88 -26.25 -12.11
N ILE A 10 -18.57 -25.29 -11.25
CA ILE A 10 -18.88 -23.89 -11.50
C ILE A 10 -17.88 -23.45 -12.58
N ALA A 11 -18.37 -23.36 -13.82
CA ALA A 11 -17.65 -22.70 -14.89
C ALA A 11 -17.38 -21.25 -14.49
N PRO A 12 -16.20 -20.69 -14.80
CA PRO A 12 -15.94 -19.29 -14.54
C PRO A 12 -16.97 -18.42 -15.28
N PRO A 13 -17.44 -17.32 -14.70
CA PRO A 13 -18.37 -16.42 -15.36
C PRO A 13 -17.75 -15.97 -16.68
N THR A 14 -18.43 -16.26 -17.80
CA THR A 14 -18.09 -15.69 -19.10
C THR A 14 -18.51 -14.23 -19.07
N ASP A 15 -17.60 -13.35 -18.63
CA ASP A 15 -17.71 -11.93 -18.85
C ASP A 15 -17.74 -11.69 -20.37
N LYS A 16 -18.92 -11.47 -20.90
CA LYS A 16 -19.03 -10.70 -22.14
C LYS A 16 -18.63 -9.27 -21.73
N PRO A 17 -17.53 -8.74 -22.27
CA PRO A 17 -17.17 -7.38 -21.95
C PRO A 17 -18.33 -6.47 -22.40
N GLU A 18 -18.97 -5.79 -21.44
CA GLU A 18 -19.73 -4.59 -21.79
C GLU A 18 -18.81 -3.78 -22.70
N LYS A 19 -19.36 -3.29 -23.83
CA LYS A 19 -18.63 -2.43 -24.75
C LYS A 19 -18.25 -1.16 -23.97
N ASN A 20 -17.11 -1.20 -23.34
CA ASN A 20 -16.54 -0.10 -22.57
C ASN A 20 -16.24 1.01 -23.56
N ALA A 21 -16.93 2.14 -23.46
CA ALA A 21 -16.69 3.34 -24.25
C ALA A 21 -15.22 3.83 -24.17
N TRP A 22 -14.45 3.25 -23.28
CA TRP A 22 -13.05 3.55 -22.96
C TRP A 22 -12.04 2.48 -23.40
N ALA A 23 -12.46 1.48 -24.19
CA ALA A 23 -11.56 0.48 -24.71
C ALA A 23 -10.52 1.14 -25.63
N GLN A 24 -9.31 1.23 -25.13
CA GLN A 24 -8.16 1.63 -25.93
C GLN A 24 -7.61 0.37 -26.67
N PRO A 25 -7.12 0.53 -27.90
CA PRO A 25 -6.47 -0.59 -28.60
C PRO A 25 -5.18 -0.99 -27.89
N ASP A 26 -4.83 -2.25 -28.02
CA ASP A 26 -3.52 -2.72 -27.58
C ASP A 26 -2.40 -1.94 -28.25
N LEU A 27 -1.27 -1.83 -27.56
CA LEU A 27 -0.07 -1.23 -28.12
C LEU A 27 0.59 -2.23 -29.09
N ASP A 28 0.41 -2.04 -30.39
CA ASP A 28 1.01 -2.87 -31.42
C ASP A 28 2.40 -2.37 -31.83
N ASP A 29 2.54 -1.06 -32.00
CA ASP A 29 3.84 -0.43 -32.33
C ASP A 29 4.52 0.17 -31.11
N PHE A 30 5.36 -0.63 -30.46
CA PHE A 30 6.13 -0.20 -29.28
C PHE A 30 7.13 0.93 -29.58
N SER A 31 7.46 1.20 -30.84
CA SER A 31 8.38 2.29 -31.20
C SER A 31 7.84 3.67 -30.82
N ILE A 32 6.52 3.81 -30.61
CA ILE A 32 5.89 5.04 -30.14
C ILE A 32 6.42 5.49 -28.78
N LEU A 33 6.84 4.55 -27.93
CA LEU A 33 7.40 4.84 -26.59
C LEU A 33 8.73 5.61 -26.66
N ARG A 34 9.43 5.56 -27.80
CA ARG A 34 10.69 6.31 -28.05
C ARG A 34 10.46 7.76 -28.46
N ARG A 35 9.26 8.12 -28.86
CA ARG A 35 8.98 9.44 -29.47
C ARG A 35 9.03 10.58 -28.47
N GLY A 36 8.65 10.32 -27.20
CA GLY A 36 8.51 11.37 -26.21
C GLY A 36 7.35 12.31 -26.52
N ILE A 37 7.51 13.61 -26.19
CA ILE A 37 6.52 14.63 -26.50
C ILE A 37 6.51 14.86 -28.03
N PRO A 38 5.32 14.82 -28.67
CA PRO A 38 5.23 14.99 -30.12
C PRO A 38 5.53 16.43 -30.54
N ASP A 39 6.19 16.60 -31.69
CA ASP A 39 6.52 17.91 -32.27
C ASP A 39 5.27 18.68 -32.72
N GLU A 40 4.20 17.96 -33.10
CA GLU A 40 2.91 18.53 -33.45
C GLU A 40 1.87 18.15 -32.39
N LEU A 41 0.97 19.08 -32.09
CA LEU A 41 -0.05 18.85 -31.07
C LEU A 41 -1.02 17.73 -31.48
N PRO A 42 -1.29 16.75 -30.61
CA PRO A 42 -2.37 15.81 -30.80
C PRO A 42 -3.72 16.52 -30.98
N PRO A 43 -4.75 15.86 -31.55
CA PRO A 43 -6.09 16.46 -31.70
C PRO A 43 -6.64 16.98 -30.37
N ALA A 44 -7.29 18.15 -30.39
CA ALA A 44 -7.81 18.82 -29.20
C ALA A 44 -8.88 18.00 -28.42
N ASN A 45 -9.59 17.09 -29.10
CA ASN A 45 -10.59 16.23 -28.49
C ASN A 45 -9.98 15.22 -27.48
N LEU A 46 -8.67 14.92 -27.58
CA LEU A 46 -7.96 14.11 -26.58
C LEU A 46 -7.68 14.91 -25.31
N GLY A 47 -7.68 16.24 -25.36
CA GLY A 47 -7.46 17.14 -24.22
C GLY A 47 -8.63 17.25 -23.27
N ARG A 48 -9.59 16.33 -23.29
CA ARG A 48 -10.76 16.37 -22.41
C ARG A 48 -10.75 15.19 -21.44
N ARG A 49 -11.12 15.51 -20.21
CA ARG A 49 -11.48 14.53 -19.20
C ARG A 49 -12.70 13.72 -19.69
N ASP A 50 -12.61 12.42 -19.73
CA ASP A 50 -13.71 11.54 -20.15
C ASP A 50 -14.71 11.37 -18.98
N PRO A 51 -15.92 11.93 -19.06
CA PRO A 51 -16.87 11.87 -17.95
C PRO A 51 -17.47 10.48 -17.72
N THR A 52 -17.20 9.51 -18.59
CA THR A 52 -17.77 8.15 -18.50
C THR A 52 -16.99 7.21 -17.58
N VAL A 53 -15.84 7.66 -17.06
CA VAL A 53 -14.98 6.88 -16.18
C VAL A 53 -14.83 7.55 -14.82
N PRO A 54 -14.50 6.77 -13.76
CA PRO A 54 -14.20 7.33 -12.44
C PRO A 54 -13.00 8.28 -12.49
N HIS A 55 -13.09 9.39 -11.75
CA HIS A 55 -12.04 10.40 -11.64
C HIS A 55 -11.65 10.66 -10.22
N ALA A 56 -10.41 11.09 -10.03
CA ALA A 56 -9.93 11.58 -8.74
C ALA A 56 -10.78 12.78 -8.25
N PRO A 57 -10.98 12.92 -6.94
CA PRO A 57 -11.65 14.09 -6.38
C PRO A 57 -10.96 15.38 -6.83
N VAL A 58 -11.77 16.34 -7.25
CA VAL A 58 -11.27 17.68 -7.62
C VAL A 58 -10.64 18.33 -6.39
N ARG A 59 -9.46 18.93 -6.59
CA ARG A 59 -8.77 19.68 -5.55
C ARG A 59 -9.06 21.16 -5.73
N THR A 60 -9.19 21.86 -4.60
CA THR A 60 -9.42 23.30 -4.57
C THR A 60 -8.25 24.00 -3.87
N PRO A 61 -7.05 24.02 -4.48
CA PRO A 61 -5.95 24.79 -3.92
C PRO A 61 -6.30 26.28 -4.05
N ASN A 62 -6.18 27.02 -2.96
CA ASN A 62 -6.32 28.49 -2.99
C ASN A 62 -5.02 29.07 -3.56
N LEU A 63 -4.89 29.12 -4.88
CA LEU A 63 -3.75 29.75 -5.53
C LEU A 63 -3.98 31.27 -5.63
N THR A 64 -2.91 32.05 -5.43
CA THR A 64 -2.89 33.45 -5.81
C THR A 64 -2.74 33.58 -7.34
N PRO A 65 -3.03 34.76 -7.95
CA PRO A 65 -2.79 34.96 -9.40
C PRO A 65 -1.34 34.64 -9.82
N GLU A 66 -0.37 34.94 -8.97
CA GLU A 66 1.05 34.61 -9.18
C GLU A 66 1.26 33.08 -9.13
N GLY A 67 0.55 32.41 -8.22
CA GLY A 67 0.56 30.95 -8.07
C GLY A 67 -0.03 30.25 -9.31
N GLU A 68 -1.12 30.74 -9.87
CA GLU A 68 -1.70 30.26 -11.13
C GLU A 68 -0.74 30.49 -12.32
N THR A 69 -0.14 31.69 -12.40
CA THR A 69 0.86 32.01 -13.41
C THR A 69 2.05 31.04 -13.34
N LEU A 70 2.52 30.73 -12.13
CA LEU A 70 3.62 29.78 -11.92
C LEU A 70 3.20 28.36 -12.35
N ALA A 71 1.99 27.92 -12.02
CA ALA A 71 1.47 26.61 -12.43
C ALA A 71 1.47 26.46 -13.97
N LEU A 72 0.96 27.47 -14.68
CA LEU A 72 0.97 27.47 -16.16
C LEU A 72 2.37 27.51 -16.74
N ARG A 73 3.27 28.31 -16.19
CA ARG A 73 4.67 28.36 -16.62
C ARG A 73 5.35 27.01 -16.44
N ASN A 74 5.09 26.33 -15.31
CA ASN A 74 5.62 25.00 -15.05
C ASN A 74 5.01 23.95 -16.00
N ALA A 75 3.75 24.07 -16.36
CA ALA A 75 3.14 23.17 -17.31
C ALA A 75 3.67 23.36 -18.75
N LEU A 76 3.87 24.61 -19.16
CA LEU A 76 4.32 24.93 -20.52
C LEU A 76 5.79 24.61 -20.78
N ARG A 77 6.62 24.46 -19.75
CA ARG A 77 8.07 24.20 -19.90
C ARG A 77 8.42 22.89 -20.62
N TYR A 78 7.47 21.98 -20.78
CA TYR A 78 7.67 20.73 -21.51
C TYR A 78 7.58 20.89 -23.05
N PHE A 79 7.07 22.03 -23.53
CA PHE A 79 6.66 22.22 -24.93
C PHE A 79 7.41 23.36 -25.61
N ASP A 80 7.57 23.25 -26.93
CA ASP A 80 8.08 24.32 -27.75
C ASP A 80 7.19 25.58 -27.68
N ALA A 81 7.80 26.76 -27.73
CA ALA A 81 7.10 28.04 -27.62
C ALA A 81 6.00 28.24 -28.66
N LYS A 82 6.10 27.61 -29.85
CA LYS A 82 5.09 27.66 -30.91
C LYS A 82 3.72 27.13 -30.44
N HIS A 83 3.69 26.26 -29.41
CA HIS A 83 2.49 25.65 -28.86
C HIS A 83 1.93 26.35 -27.63
N HIS A 84 2.70 27.27 -27.02
CA HIS A 84 2.32 27.86 -25.73
C HIS A 84 0.98 28.59 -25.76
N ALA A 85 0.66 29.33 -26.84
CA ALA A 85 -0.61 30.06 -26.92
C ALA A 85 -1.85 29.13 -26.88
N THR A 86 -1.78 28.00 -27.56
CA THR A 86 -2.84 26.98 -27.55
C THR A 86 -2.91 26.26 -26.20
N LEU A 87 -1.78 25.77 -25.71
CA LEU A 87 -1.73 24.96 -24.50
C LEU A 87 -2.00 25.78 -23.23
N ALA A 88 -1.62 27.05 -23.17
CA ALA A 88 -1.90 27.89 -22.01
C ALA A 88 -3.40 28.02 -21.69
N ALA A 89 -4.24 28.16 -22.73
CA ALA A 89 -5.68 28.22 -22.55
C ALA A 89 -6.26 26.89 -22.04
N GLU A 90 -5.78 25.76 -22.59
CA GLU A 90 -6.21 24.41 -22.17
C GLU A 90 -5.78 24.11 -20.73
N PHE A 91 -4.53 24.38 -20.38
CA PHE A 91 -3.97 24.11 -19.06
C PHE A 91 -4.59 25.04 -17.99
N ALA A 92 -4.92 26.28 -18.34
CA ALA A 92 -5.68 27.15 -17.46
C ALA A 92 -7.09 26.62 -17.17
N ALA A 93 -7.74 26.01 -18.16
CA ALA A 93 -9.04 25.37 -17.98
C ALA A 93 -8.92 24.13 -17.05
N GLU A 94 -7.94 23.24 -17.28
CA GLU A 94 -7.67 22.10 -16.39
C GLU A 94 -7.40 22.56 -14.95
N LEU A 95 -6.53 23.56 -14.75
CA LEU A 95 -6.20 24.08 -13.44
C LEU A 95 -7.44 24.59 -12.68
N ARG A 96 -8.34 25.28 -13.35
CA ARG A 96 -9.58 25.80 -12.75
C ARG A 96 -10.62 24.72 -12.46
N THR A 97 -10.70 23.71 -13.33
CA THR A 97 -11.71 22.65 -13.25
C THR A 97 -11.28 21.55 -12.28
N ASP A 98 -10.01 21.13 -12.35
CA ASP A 98 -9.51 19.96 -11.65
C ASP A 98 -8.55 20.30 -10.50
N GLY A 99 -8.15 21.58 -10.40
CA GLY A 99 -7.17 22.05 -9.40
C GLY A 99 -5.74 21.61 -9.70
N HIS A 100 -5.48 21.06 -10.89
CA HIS A 100 -4.18 20.58 -11.36
C HIS A 100 -4.14 20.51 -12.88
N VAL A 101 -2.92 20.55 -13.46
CA VAL A 101 -2.73 20.43 -14.91
C VAL A 101 -2.28 19.00 -15.24
N HIS A 102 -3.21 18.14 -15.60
CA HIS A 102 -2.95 16.74 -15.95
C HIS A 102 -2.43 16.54 -17.36
N MET A 103 -2.63 17.53 -18.25
CA MET A 103 -2.24 17.51 -19.67
C MET A 103 -2.93 16.38 -20.45
N TYR A 104 -4.26 16.24 -20.30
CA TYR A 104 -5.06 15.17 -20.89
C TYR A 104 -4.90 15.01 -22.40
N ARG A 105 -4.56 16.08 -23.13
CA ARG A 105 -4.28 16.05 -24.57
C ARG A 105 -3.17 15.09 -24.94
N PHE A 106 -2.22 14.86 -24.05
CA PHE A 106 -1.04 14.04 -24.25
C PHE A 106 -1.20 12.62 -23.71
N ARG A 107 -2.41 12.28 -23.24
CA ARG A 107 -2.74 10.94 -22.80
C ARG A 107 -2.57 9.93 -23.95
N PRO A 108 -1.88 8.79 -23.71
CA PRO A 108 -1.77 7.74 -24.72
C PRO A 108 -3.14 7.26 -25.21
N THR A 109 -3.23 6.95 -26.51
CA THR A 109 -4.42 6.40 -27.14
C THR A 109 -4.43 4.87 -27.22
N TYR A 110 -3.40 4.26 -26.68
CA TYR A 110 -3.22 2.81 -26.54
C TYR A 110 -3.34 2.39 -25.07
N GLU A 111 -3.64 1.11 -24.85
CA GLU A 111 -3.80 0.56 -23.51
C GLU A 111 -2.46 0.52 -22.76
N LEU A 112 -2.47 1.04 -21.53
CA LEU A 112 -1.35 0.95 -20.60
C LEU A 112 -1.53 -0.31 -19.74
N LYS A 113 -0.59 -1.25 -19.84
CA LYS A 113 -0.57 -2.50 -19.07
C LYS A 113 0.81 -3.14 -19.08
N ALA A 114 1.01 -4.13 -18.23
CA ALA A 114 2.21 -4.97 -18.30
C ALA A 114 2.12 -5.92 -19.50
N TYR A 115 2.61 -5.48 -20.65
CA TYR A 115 2.83 -6.37 -21.79
C TYR A 115 4.00 -7.32 -21.50
N PRO A 116 4.13 -8.46 -22.23
CA PRO A 116 5.27 -9.35 -22.06
C PRO A 116 6.62 -8.62 -22.26
N PHE A 117 7.61 -8.96 -21.45
CA PHE A 117 8.95 -8.35 -21.43
C PHE A 117 9.58 -8.18 -22.82
N ALA A 118 9.46 -9.19 -23.68
CA ALA A 118 10.03 -9.15 -25.03
C ALA A 118 9.57 -7.95 -25.87
N LYS A 119 8.35 -7.43 -25.62
CA LYS A 119 7.82 -6.25 -26.30
C LYS A 119 8.55 -4.98 -25.87
N PHE A 120 8.78 -4.79 -24.57
CA PHE A 120 9.54 -3.68 -24.02
C PHE A 120 11.03 -3.78 -24.39
N ARG A 121 11.58 -5.00 -24.34
CA ARG A 121 12.99 -5.24 -24.67
C ARG A 121 13.32 -4.92 -26.13
N ALA A 122 12.35 -5.06 -27.02
CA ALA A 122 12.53 -4.69 -28.45
C ALA A 122 12.76 -3.18 -28.64
N VAL A 123 12.34 -2.33 -27.69
CA VAL A 123 12.45 -0.87 -27.78
C VAL A 123 13.39 -0.25 -26.73
N CYS A 124 13.65 -0.92 -25.62
CA CYS A 124 14.63 -0.48 -24.62
C CYS A 124 16.03 -1.05 -24.90
N ARG A 125 17.07 -0.34 -24.50
CA ARG A 125 18.46 -0.74 -24.74
C ARG A 125 19.01 -1.71 -23.69
N CYS A 126 18.39 -1.78 -22.50
CA CYS A 126 18.78 -2.70 -21.44
C CYS A 126 17.54 -3.32 -20.78
N ASP A 127 17.73 -4.46 -20.14
CA ASP A 127 16.68 -5.26 -19.53
C ASP A 127 16.05 -4.55 -18.35
N GLU A 128 16.86 -3.88 -17.55
CA GLU A 128 16.40 -3.13 -16.38
C GLU A 128 15.43 -2.01 -16.78
N ALA A 129 15.74 -1.24 -17.82
CA ALA A 129 14.86 -0.18 -18.32
C ALA A 129 13.56 -0.74 -18.90
N ALA A 130 13.63 -1.88 -19.59
CA ALA A 130 12.43 -2.59 -20.07
C ALA A 130 11.52 -3.03 -18.92
N CYS A 131 12.10 -3.59 -17.85
CA CYS A 131 11.36 -3.96 -16.65
C CYS A 131 10.78 -2.76 -15.90
N ILE A 132 11.53 -1.66 -15.77
CA ILE A 132 11.02 -0.42 -15.15
C ILE A 132 9.81 0.10 -15.95
N LEU A 133 9.91 0.17 -17.27
CA LEU A 133 8.80 0.66 -18.12
C LEU A 133 7.57 -0.26 -18.03
N LEU A 134 7.78 -1.59 -18.00
CA LEU A 134 6.72 -2.56 -17.75
C LEU A 134 6.00 -2.25 -16.43
N MET A 135 6.74 -2.02 -15.35
CA MET A 135 6.19 -1.73 -14.04
C MET A 135 5.45 -0.39 -13.99
N VAL A 136 5.96 0.66 -14.64
CA VAL A 136 5.27 1.95 -14.78
C VAL A 136 3.93 1.76 -15.50
N MET A 137 3.92 1.05 -16.62
CA MET A 137 2.69 0.80 -17.38
C MET A 137 1.71 -0.11 -16.63
N ASN A 138 2.20 -1.09 -15.85
CA ASN A 138 1.35 -1.88 -14.97
C ASN A 138 0.65 -1.02 -13.91
N ASN A 139 1.34 -0.05 -13.33
CA ASN A 139 0.77 0.85 -12.30
C ASN A 139 -0.27 1.83 -12.88
N LEU A 140 -0.29 2.00 -14.20
CA LEU A 140 -1.27 2.83 -14.94
C LEU A 140 -2.34 1.99 -15.67
N ASP A 141 -2.27 0.66 -15.60
CA ASP A 141 -3.29 -0.26 -16.14
C ASP A 141 -4.65 0.06 -15.48
N ARG A 142 -5.68 0.27 -16.28
CA ARG A 142 -7.05 0.58 -15.81
C ARG A 142 -7.65 -0.49 -14.88
N ARG A 143 -7.14 -1.71 -14.91
CA ARG A 143 -7.53 -2.79 -13.99
C ARG A 143 -6.83 -2.67 -12.64
N VAL A 144 -5.69 -1.98 -12.60
CA VAL A 144 -4.81 -1.80 -11.44
C VAL A 144 -5.01 -0.41 -10.84
N ALA A 145 -4.98 0.64 -11.67
CA ALA A 145 -5.07 2.03 -11.25
C ALA A 145 -6.50 2.44 -10.89
N GLN A 146 -6.65 3.17 -9.80
CA GLN A 146 -7.94 3.70 -9.35
C GLN A 146 -8.45 4.82 -10.28
N TYR A 147 -7.56 5.75 -10.64
CA TYR A 147 -7.87 6.88 -11.53
C TYR A 147 -6.77 7.03 -12.59
N PRO A 148 -6.77 6.15 -13.59
CA PRO A 148 -5.68 6.11 -14.57
C PRO A 148 -5.56 7.38 -15.41
N GLN A 149 -6.63 8.15 -15.62
CA GLN A 149 -6.55 9.42 -16.33
C GLN A 149 -5.79 10.51 -15.58
N GLU A 150 -5.82 10.48 -14.25
CA GLU A 150 -5.08 11.36 -13.36
C GLU A 150 -3.76 10.75 -12.87
N LEU A 151 -3.33 9.62 -13.48
CA LEU A 151 -2.07 8.92 -13.15
C LEU A 151 -2.00 8.49 -11.66
N ILE A 152 -3.16 8.14 -11.08
CA ILE A 152 -3.29 7.73 -9.68
C ILE A 152 -3.56 6.23 -9.60
N THR A 153 -2.66 5.52 -8.94
CA THR A 153 -2.77 4.06 -8.77
C THR A 153 -3.76 3.69 -7.67
N TYR A 154 -3.62 4.26 -6.45
CA TYR A 154 -4.52 3.95 -5.33
C TYR A 154 -4.58 5.07 -4.29
N GLY A 155 -5.43 4.90 -3.27
CA GLY A 155 -5.53 5.80 -2.12
C GLY A 155 -6.11 7.19 -2.44
N GLY A 156 -6.78 7.35 -3.58
CA GLY A 156 -7.42 8.59 -3.99
C GLY A 156 -6.46 9.66 -4.52
N ASN A 157 -5.16 9.58 -4.19
CA ASN A 157 -4.16 10.59 -4.53
C ASN A 157 -2.73 10.05 -4.69
N GLY A 158 -2.52 8.73 -4.61
CA GLY A 158 -1.21 8.10 -4.80
C GLY A 158 -0.79 8.13 -6.26
N SER A 159 0.02 9.13 -6.61
CA SER A 159 0.40 9.43 -8.00
C SER A 159 1.60 8.61 -8.46
N VAL A 160 1.54 8.11 -9.69
CA VAL A 160 2.68 7.56 -10.42
C VAL A 160 3.53 8.71 -10.98
N LEU A 161 2.86 9.66 -11.64
CA LEU A 161 3.41 10.87 -12.23
C LEU A 161 2.42 12.02 -12.02
N SER A 162 2.86 13.25 -12.29
CA SER A 162 2.03 14.45 -12.12
C SER A 162 1.14 14.74 -13.34
N ASN A 163 1.65 14.46 -14.56
CA ASN A 163 0.96 14.76 -15.81
C ASN A 163 1.43 13.86 -16.95
N TRP A 164 0.70 13.86 -18.06
CA TRP A 164 0.97 12.98 -19.19
C TRP A 164 2.24 13.32 -19.97
N ALA A 165 2.71 14.57 -19.97
CA ALA A 165 4.00 14.90 -20.59
C ALA A 165 5.15 14.19 -19.87
N GLN A 166 5.07 14.05 -18.55
CA GLN A 166 6.06 13.30 -17.77
C GLN A 166 6.12 11.83 -18.18
N PHE A 167 4.96 11.19 -18.41
CA PHE A 167 4.92 9.81 -18.91
C PHE A 167 5.64 9.67 -20.27
N LEU A 168 5.38 10.58 -21.19
CA LEU A 168 6.01 10.53 -22.52
C LEU A 168 7.52 10.70 -22.45
N VAL A 169 8.01 11.64 -21.62
CA VAL A 169 9.46 11.86 -21.43
C VAL A 169 10.10 10.67 -20.71
N LEU A 170 9.43 10.14 -19.67
CA LEU A 170 9.90 8.97 -18.93
C LEU A 170 10.05 7.75 -19.85
N ALA A 171 9.01 7.44 -20.64
CA ALA A 171 9.04 6.31 -21.57
C ALA A 171 10.19 6.45 -22.58
N LYS A 172 10.37 7.66 -23.15
CA LYS A 172 11.49 7.95 -24.05
C LYS A 172 12.85 7.69 -23.37
N TYR A 173 13.07 8.24 -22.19
CA TYR A 173 14.34 8.05 -21.47
C TYR A 173 14.61 6.59 -21.11
N LEU A 174 13.58 5.84 -20.70
CA LEU A 174 13.75 4.41 -20.45
C LEU A 174 14.07 3.61 -21.73
N CYS A 175 13.51 4.00 -22.88
CA CYS A 175 13.88 3.39 -24.16
C CYS A 175 15.31 3.73 -24.60
N GLU A 176 15.82 4.91 -24.26
CA GLU A 176 17.16 5.40 -24.65
C GLU A 176 18.25 4.98 -23.65
N MET A 177 17.90 4.70 -22.40
CA MET A 177 18.80 4.40 -21.31
C MET A 177 19.74 3.23 -21.60
N THR A 178 21.00 3.43 -21.30
CA THR A 178 22.03 2.38 -21.33
C THR A 178 22.38 1.89 -19.92
N THR A 179 23.17 0.82 -19.82
CA THR A 179 23.54 0.22 -18.53
C THR A 179 24.51 1.07 -17.69
N ASP A 180 25.05 2.13 -18.26
CA ASP A 180 25.96 3.10 -17.63
C ASP A 180 25.33 4.49 -17.44
N GLN A 181 23.99 4.53 -17.36
CA GLN A 181 23.22 5.74 -17.08
C GLN A 181 22.25 5.53 -15.91
N THR A 182 21.96 6.62 -15.21
CA THR A 182 20.91 6.70 -14.17
C THR A 182 19.92 7.79 -14.54
N LEU A 183 18.64 7.48 -14.53
CA LEU A 183 17.54 8.42 -14.66
C LEU A 183 17.22 9.03 -13.29
N SER A 184 17.25 10.35 -13.21
CA SER A 184 16.87 11.11 -12.02
C SER A 184 15.42 11.58 -12.15
N MET A 185 14.59 11.31 -11.12
CA MET A 185 13.17 11.64 -11.08
C MET A 185 12.86 12.49 -9.84
N TYR A 186 12.38 13.71 -10.01
CA TYR A 186 11.97 14.61 -8.92
C TYR A 186 10.46 14.84 -8.98
N SER A 187 9.71 14.28 -8.06
CA SER A 187 8.24 14.46 -7.99
C SER A 187 7.55 14.26 -9.35
N GLY A 188 7.88 13.16 -10.02
CA GLY A 188 7.37 12.82 -11.36
C GLY A 188 8.13 13.46 -12.53
N HIS A 189 8.98 14.48 -12.30
CA HIS A 189 9.76 15.10 -13.36
C HIS A 189 10.95 14.25 -13.75
N PRO A 190 11.07 13.77 -15.00
CA PRO A 190 12.27 13.14 -15.52
C PRO A 190 13.33 14.23 -15.78
N MET A 191 14.28 14.37 -14.83
CA MET A 191 15.29 15.42 -14.88
C MET A 191 16.35 15.15 -15.94
N GLY A 192 16.61 13.87 -16.27
CA GLY A 192 17.53 13.48 -17.31
C GLY A 192 18.27 12.17 -17.03
N LEU A 193 18.93 11.68 -18.06
CA LEU A 193 19.85 10.54 -18.00
C LEU A 193 21.26 11.05 -17.69
N TYR A 194 21.83 10.62 -16.59
CA TYR A 194 23.15 11.00 -16.14
C TYR A 194 24.16 9.86 -16.35
N PRO A 195 25.41 10.13 -16.75
CA PRO A 195 26.46 9.13 -16.74
C PRO A 195 26.59 8.46 -15.37
N SER A 196 26.74 7.14 -15.34
CA SER A 196 26.74 6.33 -14.15
C SER A 196 27.57 5.06 -14.34
N SER A 197 27.31 4.03 -13.57
CA SER A 197 27.94 2.71 -13.70
C SER A 197 26.92 1.60 -13.59
N ARG A 198 27.28 0.40 -14.03
CA ARG A 198 26.42 -0.79 -13.87
C ARG A 198 26.09 -1.12 -12.41
N HIS A 199 26.92 -0.69 -11.47
CA HIS A 199 26.71 -0.91 -10.04
C HIS A 199 25.72 0.07 -9.41
N ALA A 200 25.49 1.22 -10.03
CA ALA A 200 24.52 2.21 -9.55
C ALA A 200 23.10 1.88 -10.00
N PRO A 201 22.07 2.41 -9.33
CA PRO A 201 20.67 2.29 -9.77
C PRO A 201 20.47 2.86 -11.18
N ARG A 202 19.61 2.20 -11.95
CA ARG A 202 19.14 2.72 -13.25
C ARG A 202 18.21 3.91 -13.07
N MET A 203 17.52 4.00 -11.92
CA MET A 203 16.64 5.13 -11.63
C MET A 203 16.61 5.44 -10.13
N VAL A 204 16.59 6.74 -9.82
CA VAL A 204 16.41 7.25 -8.46
C VAL A 204 15.20 8.18 -8.46
N VAL A 205 14.24 7.89 -7.59
CA VAL A 205 12.95 8.60 -7.51
C VAL A 205 12.81 9.25 -6.15
N THR A 206 12.48 10.54 -6.12
CA THR A 206 12.06 11.23 -4.91
C THR A 206 10.74 11.94 -5.14
N ASN A 207 9.78 11.78 -4.22
CA ASN A 207 8.48 12.41 -4.31
C ASN A 207 8.12 13.11 -2.98
N GLY A 208 7.60 14.34 -3.07
CA GLY A 208 7.09 15.04 -1.92
C GLY A 208 8.13 15.44 -0.87
N MET A 209 9.42 15.44 -1.21
CA MET A 209 10.52 15.75 -0.29
C MET A 209 10.63 17.25 -0.06
N VAL A 210 9.66 17.79 0.71
CA VAL A 210 9.57 19.21 1.04
C VAL A 210 10.31 19.48 2.35
N VAL A 211 11.03 20.60 2.40
CA VAL A 211 11.73 21.03 3.62
C VAL A 211 10.74 21.20 4.78
N PRO A 212 10.99 20.63 5.99
CA PRO A 212 10.00 20.47 7.05
C PRO A 212 9.20 21.71 7.42
N ASN A 213 9.83 22.87 7.54
CA ASN A 213 9.14 24.14 7.89
C ASN A 213 8.21 24.69 6.79
N TYR A 214 8.19 24.07 5.61
CA TYR A 214 7.39 24.45 4.45
C TYR A 214 6.50 23.31 3.97
N SER A 215 6.18 22.38 4.85
CA SER A 215 5.50 21.10 4.54
C SER A 215 4.13 20.97 5.19
N SER A 216 3.41 22.10 5.41
CA SER A 216 2.02 22.03 5.84
C SER A 216 1.13 21.39 4.76
N LYS A 217 -0.05 20.90 5.14
CA LYS A 217 -1.04 20.36 4.18
C LYS A 217 -1.39 21.37 3.08
N ALA A 218 -1.46 22.66 3.43
CA ALA A 218 -1.71 23.74 2.48
C ALA A 218 -0.53 23.95 1.51
N ASP A 219 0.72 23.84 2.00
CA ASP A 219 1.90 23.92 1.14
C ASP A 219 1.95 22.78 0.12
N TYR A 220 1.67 21.55 0.54
CA TYR A 220 1.61 20.42 -0.38
C TYR A 220 0.51 20.59 -1.44
N ALA A 221 -0.70 21.02 -1.03
CA ALA A 221 -1.80 21.25 -1.98
C ALA A 221 -1.44 22.32 -3.01
N ARG A 222 -0.81 23.41 -2.57
CA ARG A 222 -0.31 24.47 -3.44
C ARG A 222 0.77 23.96 -4.41
N MET A 223 1.80 23.27 -3.90
CA MET A 223 2.89 22.73 -4.72
C MET A 223 2.42 21.69 -5.72
N TYR A 224 1.43 20.88 -5.35
CA TYR A 224 0.82 19.94 -6.28
C TYR A 224 0.12 20.67 -7.44
N ALA A 225 -0.72 21.66 -7.15
CA ALA A 225 -1.42 22.44 -8.17
C ALA A 225 -0.45 23.20 -9.09
N GLN A 226 0.68 23.65 -8.54
CA GLN A 226 1.75 24.31 -9.30
C GLN A 226 2.63 23.35 -10.10
N GLY A 227 2.35 22.03 -10.04
CA GLY A 227 3.18 21.02 -10.71
C GLY A 227 4.61 20.95 -10.19
N VAL A 228 4.83 21.26 -8.90
CA VAL A 228 6.15 21.27 -8.24
C VAL A 228 6.42 19.96 -7.52
N SER A 229 5.41 19.42 -6.84
CA SER A 229 5.54 18.21 -6.04
C SER A 229 4.35 17.28 -6.25
N ILE A 230 4.55 15.97 -6.06
CA ILE A 230 3.48 14.97 -6.09
C ILE A 230 3.43 14.16 -4.80
N TYR A 231 2.27 13.60 -4.54
CA TYR A 231 2.07 12.60 -3.51
C TYR A 231 2.37 11.20 -4.06
N GLY A 232 3.64 10.82 -4.03
CA GLY A 232 4.11 9.51 -4.49
C GLY A 232 3.86 8.43 -3.45
N GLN A 233 2.60 8.16 -3.14
CA GLN A 233 2.22 7.25 -2.05
C GLN A 233 2.81 5.86 -2.23
N MET A 234 3.76 5.49 -1.36
CA MET A 234 4.33 4.15 -1.22
C MET A 234 4.62 3.48 -2.59
N THR A 235 4.12 2.26 -2.82
CA THR A 235 4.37 1.50 -4.04
C THR A 235 3.78 2.11 -5.32
N ALA A 236 2.83 3.03 -5.24
CA ALA A 236 2.38 3.80 -6.40
C ALA A 236 3.51 4.68 -6.94
N GLY A 237 4.16 5.45 -6.07
CA GLY A 237 5.24 6.36 -6.45
C GLY A 237 6.57 5.69 -6.79
N SER A 238 6.75 4.42 -6.45
CA SER A 238 7.92 3.60 -6.80
C SER A 238 7.66 2.64 -7.97
N TYR A 239 6.46 2.64 -8.54
CA TYR A 239 6.06 1.74 -9.62
C TYR A 239 6.05 0.25 -9.23
N CYS A 240 5.94 -0.06 -7.93
CA CYS A 240 6.02 -1.42 -7.39
C CYS A 240 4.65 -1.99 -6.98
N TYR A 241 3.55 -1.31 -7.27
CA TYR A 241 2.21 -1.81 -6.93
C TYR A 241 1.83 -3.00 -7.82
N ILE A 242 1.40 -4.09 -7.20
CA ILE A 242 1.06 -5.36 -7.86
C ILE A 242 -0.43 -5.68 -7.80
N GLY A 243 -1.27 -4.70 -7.54
CA GLY A 243 -2.70 -4.90 -7.37
C GLY A 243 -3.09 -5.30 -5.93
N PRO A 244 -4.31 -5.83 -5.76
CA PRO A 244 -4.93 -5.99 -4.44
C PRO A 244 -4.34 -7.11 -3.59
N GLN A 245 -3.58 -8.05 -4.17
CA GLN A 245 -3.09 -9.20 -3.38
C GLN A 245 -2.15 -8.80 -2.24
N GLY A 246 -1.42 -7.68 -2.36
CA GLY A 246 -0.57 -7.20 -1.29
C GLY A 246 -1.34 -6.87 -0.02
N ILE A 247 -2.45 -6.15 -0.15
CA ILE A 247 -3.29 -5.80 0.99
C ILE A 247 -4.11 -6.99 1.51
N VAL A 248 -4.55 -7.91 0.63
CA VAL A 248 -5.24 -9.13 1.06
C VAL A 248 -4.29 -9.99 1.90
N HIS A 249 -3.05 -10.19 1.43
CA HIS A 249 -2.04 -10.94 2.18
C HIS A 249 -1.74 -10.28 3.54
N GLY A 250 -1.42 -8.99 3.56
CA GLY A 250 -1.13 -8.26 4.79
C GLY A 250 -2.29 -8.31 5.80
N THR A 251 -3.53 -8.19 5.32
CA THR A 251 -4.72 -8.30 6.17
C THR A 251 -4.91 -9.71 6.68
N THR A 252 -4.68 -10.74 5.85
CA THR A 252 -4.75 -12.15 6.26
C THR A 252 -3.75 -12.43 7.38
N ILE A 253 -2.49 -12.05 7.22
CA ILE A 253 -1.46 -12.22 8.25
C ILE A 253 -1.81 -11.44 9.52
N THR A 254 -2.31 -10.21 9.40
CA THR A 254 -2.74 -9.41 10.55
C THR A 254 -3.85 -10.09 11.35
N VAL A 255 -4.92 -10.52 10.69
CA VAL A 255 -6.09 -11.13 11.36
C VAL A 255 -5.72 -12.50 11.96
N LEU A 256 -4.91 -13.30 11.26
CA LEU A 256 -4.42 -14.59 11.76
C LEU A 256 -3.56 -14.42 13.03
N ASN A 257 -2.61 -13.50 13.00
CA ASN A 257 -1.74 -13.24 14.16
C ASN A 257 -2.49 -12.53 15.31
N ALA A 258 -3.51 -11.72 15.03
CA ALA A 258 -4.43 -11.21 16.05
C ALA A 258 -5.20 -12.36 16.74
N GLY A 259 -5.64 -13.36 15.99
CA GLY A 259 -6.24 -14.57 16.53
C GLY A 259 -5.31 -15.30 17.50
N ARG A 260 -4.08 -15.56 17.11
CA ARG A 260 -3.05 -16.17 18.00
C ARG A 260 -2.80 -15.33 19.23
N LYS A 261 -2.51 -14.05 19.04
CA LYS A 261 -2.08 -13.16 20.14
C LYS A 261 -3.18 -12.89 21.14
N TYR A 262 -4.39 -12.62 20.67
CA TYR A 262 -5.47 -12.16 21.53
C TYR A 262 -6.45 -13.24 21.97
N LEU A 263 -6.65 -14.26 21.13
CA LEU A 263 -7.65 -15.30 21.37
C LEU A 263 -7.01 -16.67 21.64
N GLY A 264 -5.67 -16.81 21.44
CA GLY A 264 -4.96 -18.07 21.65
C GLY A 264 -5.38 -19.16 20.67
N VAL A 265 -5.75 -18.81 19.43
CA VAL A 265 -6.21 -19.75 18.40
C VAL A 265 -5.44 -19.59 17.10
N ASP A 266 -5.16 -20.71 16.42
CA ASP A 266 -4.54 -20.75 15.09
C ASP A 266 -5.56 -20.81 13.96
N ASP A 267 -6.82 -21.13 14.26
CA ASP A 267 -7.95 -21.16 13.33
C ASP A 267 -9.07 -20.25 13.88
N LEU A 268 -9.56 -19.38 13.01
CA LEU A 268 -10.62 -18.43 13.36
C LEU A 268 -12.02 -18.93 13.04
N ALA A 269 -12.23 -20.23 12.84
CA ALA A 269 -13.54 -20.82 12.59
C ALA A 269 -14.52 -20.51 13.74
N GLY A 270 -15.63 -19.81 13.42
CA GLY A 270 -16.62 -19.35 14.40
C GLY A 270 -16.21 -18.10 15.19
N ARG A 271 -15.09 -17.43 14.81
CA ARG A 271 -14.73 -16.10 15.31
C ARG A 271 -15.24 -15.02 14.38
N VAL A 272 -15.56 -13.87 14.93
CA VAL A 272 -16.13 -12.74 14.18
C VAL A 272 -15.17 -11.57 14.20
N TYR A 273 -14.83 -11.10 13.00
CA TYR A 273 -14.05 -9.90 12.74
C TYR A 273 -14.93 -8.82 12.11
N VAL A 274 -15.01 -7.64 12.72
CA VAL A 274 -15.81 -6.50 12.22
C VAL A 274 -14.91 -5.33 11.88
N SER A 275 -15.13 -4.72 10.71
CA SER A 275 -14.42 -3.54 10.27
C SER A 275 -15.26 -2.72 9.28
N SER A 276 -14.64 -1.78 8.56
CA SER A 276 -15.34 -0.86 7.66
C SER A 276 -14.51 -0.51 6.43
N GLY A 277 -15.22 -0.11 5.39
CA GLY A 277 -14.68 0.30 4.10
C GLY A 277 -14.51 -0.86 3.12
N LEU A 278 -15.00 -0.66 1.89
CA LEU A 278 -14.85 -1.59 0.76
C LEU A 278 -14.20 -0.91 -0.47
N GLY A 279 -13.49 0.17 -0.24
CA GLY A 279 -12.72 0.90 -1.24
C GLY A 279 -11.52 0.14 -1.81
N GLY A 280 -10.53 0.86 -2.30
CA GLY A 280 -9.32 0.29 -2.91
C GLY A 280 -8.53 -0.62 -1.95
N MET A 281 -8.16 -0.08 -0.80
CA MET A 281 -7.36 -0.78 0.23
C MET A 281 -8.24 -1.63 1.15
N SER A 282 -9.27 -1.03 1.72
CA SER A 282 -10.16 -1.66 2.69
C SER A 282 -10.99 -2.82 2.12
N GLY A 283 -11.22 -2.84 0.81
CA GLY A 283 -11.94 -3.92 0.14
C GLY A 283 -11.28 -5.31 0.24
N ALA A 284 -10.05 -5.38 0.71
CA ALA A 284 -9.35 -6.63 0.98
C ALA A 284 -9.85 -7.39 2.22
N GLN A 285 -10.44 -6.69 3.17
CA GLN A 285 -10.78 -7.23 4.49
C GLN A 285 -11.77 -8.42 4.46
N PRO A 286 -12.86 -8.40 3.67
CA PRO A 286 -13.78 -9.52 3.63
C PRO A 286 -13.10 -10.79 3.11
N LYS A 287 -12.29 -10.68 2.05
CA LYS A 287 -11.54 -11.81 1.50
C LYS A 287 -10.52 -12.36 2.49
N ALA A 288 -9.78 -11.49 3.16
CA ALA A 288 -8.82 -11.88 4.19
C ALA A 288 -9.48 -12.61 5.36
N ALA A 289 -10.64 -12.13 5.83
CA ALA A 289 -11.39 -12.80 6.90
C ALA A 289 -11.77 -14.23 6.52
N VAL A 290 -12.25 -14.46 5.30
CA VAL A 290 -12.60 -15.81 4.83
C VAL A 290 -11.36 -16.71 4.74
N ILE A 291 -10.23 -16.20 4.23
CA ILE A 291 -8.96 -16.96 4.13
C ILE A 291 -8.48 -17.40 5.52
N THR A 292 -8.69 -16.56 6.56
CA THR A 292 -8.32 -16.91 7.95
C THR A 292 -9.33 -17.84 8.65
N GLY A 293 -10.42 -18.20 8.00
CA GLY A 293 -11.49 -19.03 8.59
C GLY A 293 -12.57 -18.25 9.35
N ALA A 294 -12.48 -16.94 9.45
CA ALA A 294 -13.39 -16.09 10.24
C ALA A 294 -14.71 -15.77 9.53
N VAL A 295 -15.67 -15.29 10.32
CA VAL A 295 -16.83 -14.53 9.83
C VAL A 295 -16.43 -13.06 9.80
N GLY A 296 -16.28 -12.49 8.60
CA GLY A 296 -15.94 -11.08 8.40
C GLY A 296 -17.18 -10.23 8.15
N VAL A 297 -17.30 -9.09 8.82
CA VAL A 297 -18.40 -8.14 8.61
C VAL A 297 -17.82 -6.77 8.32
N ILE A 298 -18.04 -6.28 7.11
CA ILE A 298 -17.44 -5.02 6.67
C ILE A 298 -18.54 -4.04 6.27
N ALA A 299 -18.61 -2.92 6.98
CA ALA A 299 -19.56 -1.85 6.69
C ALA A 299 -19.10 -0.99 5.53
N GLU A 300 -20.04 -0.64 4.64
CA GLU A 300 -19.81 0.27 3.52
C GLU A 300 -21.06 1.12 3.28
N VAL A 301 -20.89 2.42 3.14
CA VAL A 301 -21.96 3.38 2.87
C VAL A 301 -22.21 3.60 1.39
N ASP A 302 -21.19 3.36 0.55
CA ASP A 302 -21.27 3.44 -0.91
C ASP A 302 -21.74 2.09 -1.47
N GLU A 303 -23.01 2.04 -1.88
CA GLU A 303 -23.60 0.83 -2.47
C GLU A 303 -22.83 0.37 -3.71
N ALA A 304 -22.33 1.28 -4.53
CA ALA A 304 -21.57 0.92 -5.73
C ALA A 304 -20.26 0.20 -5.39
N ALA A 305 -19.54 0.67 -4.35
CA ALA A 305 -18.34 0.01 -3.86
C ALA A 305 -18.64 -1.38 -3.31
N LEU A 306 -19.69 -1.53 -2.50
CA LEU A 306 -20.12 -2.81 -1.95
C LEU A 306 -20.52 -3.81 -3.03
N ARG A 307 -21.41 -3.40 -3.96
CA ARG A 307 -21.87 -4.25 -5.08
C ARG A 307 -20.71 -4.68 -5.97
N LYS A 308 -19.75 -3.79 -6.21
CA LYS A 308 -18.51 -4.12 -6.96
C LYS A 308 -17.74 -5.24 -6.27
N ARG A 309 -17.53 -5.18 -4.94
CA ARG A 309 -16.80 -6.24 -4.20
C ARG A 309 -17.56 -7.54 -4.16
N HIS A 310 -18.88 -7.49 -4.07
CA HIS A 310 -19.71 -8.69 -4.17
C HIS A 310 -19.61 -9.33 -5.56
N ALA A 311 -19.73 -8.56 -6.63
CA ALA A 311 -19.59 -9.04 -8.00
C ALA A 311 -18.19 -9.63 -8.29
N GLN A 312 -17.15 -9.13 -7.62
CA GLN A 312 -15.78 -9.66 -7.68
C GLN A 312 -15.56 -10.94 -6.84
N GLY A 313 -16.56 -11.41 -6.10
CA GLY A 313 -16.43 -12.56 -5.19
C GLY A 313 -15.55 -12.30 -3.97
N TRP A 314 -15.43 -11.04 -3.55
CA TRP A 314 -14.69 -10.65 -2.35
C TRP A 314 -15.58 -10.54 -1.12
N VAL A 315 -16.84 -10.24 -1.34
CA VAL A 315 -17.93 -10.29 -0.35
C VAL A 315 -18.87 -11.41 -0.77
N ASP A 316 -19.13 -12.36 0.13
CA ASP A 316 -19.99 -13.51 -0.17
C ASP A 316 -21.48 -13.12 -0.10
N GLU A 317 -21.87 -12.31 0.90
CA GLU A 317 -23.25 -11.91 1.12
C GLU A 317 -23.37 -10.40 1.35
N VAL A 318 -24.42 -9.79 0.78
CA VAL A 318 -24.77 -8.39 1.03
C VAL A 318 -25.91 -8.35 2.04
N CYS A 319 -25.74 -7.55 3.10
CA CYS A 319 -26.76 -7.27 4.09
C CYS A 319 -27.23 -5.81 3.96
N ASP A 320 -28.41 -5.59 3.40
CA ASP A 320 -29.08 -4.30 3.21
C ASP A 320 -30.37 -4.14 4.05
N GLY A 321 -30.67 -5.13 4.87
CA GLY A 321 -31.85 -5.15 5.78
C GLY A 321 -31.67 -4.41 7.12
N GLY A 322 -30.58 -3.58 7.23
CA GLY A 322 -30.26 -2.84 8.44
C GLY A 322 -29.35 -3.58 9.43
N ALA A 323 -28.89 -2.87 10.46
CA ALA A 323 -27.87 -3.38 11.38
C ALA A 323 -28.37 -4.58 12.23
N ASP A 324 -29.61 -4.57 12.68
CA ASP A 324 -30.18 -5.69 13.47
C ASP A 324 -30.26 -6.98 12.64
N ALA A 325 -30.64 -6.90 11.38
CA ALA A 325 -30.64 -8.04 10.46
C ALA A 325 -29.21 -8.58 10.23
N CYS A 326 -28.23 -7.69 10.13
CA CYS A 326 -26.82 -8.05 10.03
C CYS A 326 -26.36 -8.79 11.30
N VAL A 327 -26.66 -8.29 12.49
CA VAL A 327 -26.36 -8.93 13.78
C VAL A 327 -26.96 -10.33 13.85
N ALA A 328 -28.20 -10.50 13.45
CA ALA A 328 -28.89 -11.81 13.42
C ALA A 328 -28.19 -12.78 12.45
N ARG A 329 -27.81 -12.30 11.27
CA ARG A 329 -27.07 -13.10 10.27
C ARG A 329 -25.68 -13.54 10.77
N VAL A 330 -24.97 -12.63 11.43
CA VAL A 330 -23.66 -12.91 12.04
C VAL A 330 -23.76 -13.97 13.12
N ARG A 331 -24.80 -13.88 13.99
CA ARG A 331 -25.05 -14.89 15.02
C ARG A 331 -25.23 -16.29 14.41
N ALA A 332 -25.98 -16.41 13.32
CA ALA A 332 -26.19 -17.67 12.62
C ALA A 332 -24.88 -18.19 11.97
N ALA A 333 -24.11 -17.31 11.33
CA ALA A 333 -22.81 -17.67 10.71
C ALA A 333 -21.80 -18.14 11.76
N ARG A 334 -21.67 -17.43 12.90
CA ARG A 334 -20.83 -17.81 14.04
C ARG A 334 -21.18 -19.21 14.56
N ALA A 335 -22.46 -19.48 14.77
CA ALA A 335 -22.94 -20.78 15.24
C ALA A 335 -22.62 -21.92 14.24
N ALA A 336 -22.68 -21.64 12.93
CA ALA A 336 -22.36 -22.60 11.90
C ALA A 336 -20.84 -22.83 11.75
N ARG A 337 -19.98 -22.00 12.38
CA ARG A 337 -18.50 -22.03 12.29
C ARG A 337 -17.97 -22.07 10.85
N ARG A 338 -18.72 -21.52 9.89
CA ARG A 338 -18.36 -21.48 8.48
C ARG A 338 -17.74 -20.12 8.14
N PRO A 339 -16.57 -20.08 7.47
CA PRO A 339 -16.02 -18.84 6.95
C PRO A 339 -17.03 -18.15 6.04
N LEU A 340 -17.23 -16.85 6.25
CA LEU A 340 -18.20 -16.06 5.51
C LEU A 340 -17.84 -14.60 5.56
N SER A 341 -17.94 -13.89 4.45
CA SER A 341 -17.83 -12.44 4.42
C SER A 341 -19.21 -11.78 4.16
N ILE A 342 -19.56 -10.83 5.02
CA ILE A 342 -20.80 -10.07 4.95
C ILE A 342 -20.46 -8.60 4.72
N GLY A 343 -20.89 -8.04 3.59
CA GLY A 343 -20.87 -6.61 3.34
C GLY A 343 -22.15 -5.98 3.89
N PHE A 344 -22.04 -5.15 4.92
CA PHE A 344 -23.15 -4.41 5.47
C PHE A 344 -23.32 -3.08 4.74
N LEU A 345 -24.46 -2.88 4.05
CA LEU A 345 -24.80 -1.60 3.43
C LEU A 345 -25.34 -0.65 4.49
N GLY A 346 -24.48 0.25 4.96
CA GLY A 346 -24.84 1.22 5.99
C GLY A 346 -23.64 1.83 6.68
N ASN A 347 -23.93 2.73 7.60
CA ASN A 347 -22.89 3.40 8.37
C ASN A 347 -22.27 2.46 9.41
N VAL A 348 -20.96 2.48 9.51
CA VAL A 348 -20.20 1.67 10.47
C VAL A 348 -20.58 1.95 11.92
N VAL A 349 -20.95 3.17 12.25
CA VAL A 349 -21.39 3.55 13.62
C VAL A 349 -22.66 2.81 13.99
N ASP A 350 -23.64 2.77 13.09
CA ASP A 350 -24.91 2.07 13.33
C ASP A 350 -24.69 0.56 13.53
N LEU A 351 -23.74 -0.02 12.77
CA LEU A 351 -23.35 -1.42 12.92
C LEU A 351 -22.70 -1.70 14.29
N TRP A 352 -21.75 -0.87 14.71
CA TRP A 352 -21.08 -1.01 16.01
C TRP A 352 -22.06 -0.84 17.17
N GLU A 353 -22.97 0.15 17.09
CA GLU A 353 -24.02 0.37 18.10
C GLU A 353 -24.96 -0.81 18.18
N ALA A 354 -25.37 -1.41 17.06
CA ALA A 354 -26.23 -2.63 17.05
C ALA A 354 -25.50 -3.83 17.69
N PHE A 355 -24.22 -4.06 17.43
CA PHE A 355 -23.45 -5.09 18.12
C PHE A 355 -23.32 -4.81 19.63
N ALA A 356 -23.10 -3.55 20.01
CA ALA A 356 -22.99 -3.16 21.41
C ALA A 356 -24.35 -3.39 22.18
N ALA A 357 -25.47 -3.13 21.53
CA ALA A 357 -26.81 -3.33 22.08
C ALA A 357 -27.29 -4.78 22.00
N ALA A 358 -26.63 -5.64 21.21
CA ALA A 358 -27.08 -7.03 21.03
C ALA A 358 -27.09 -7.81 22.35
N PRO A 359 -28.21 -8.47 22.67
CA PRO A 359 -28.35 -9.22 23.93
C PRO A 359 -27.55 -10.55 23.87
N GLY A 360 -27.21 -11.04 25.06
CA GLY A 360 -26.55 -12.33 25.25
C GLY A 360 -25.03 -12.27 25.16
N GLU A 361 -24.44 -13.30 24.58
CA GLU A 361 -22.97 -13.41 24.46
C GLU A 361 -22.38 -12.31 23.59
N LEU A 362 -21.07 -12.02 23.79
CA LEU A 362 -20.31 -11.17 22.93
C LEU A 362 -20.17 -11.82 21.54
N LEU A 363 -20.69 -11.16 20.51
CA LEU A 363 -20.66 -11.70 19.15
C LEU A 363 -19.34 -11.38 18.42
N VAL A 364 -18.73 -10.23 18.69
CA VAL A 364 -17.55 -9.74 17.99
C VAL A 364 -16.31 -10.08 18.80
N ASP A 365 -15.39 -10.86 18.23
CA ASP A 365 -14.12 -11.22 18.89
C ASP A 365 -13.02 -10.21 18.57
N LEU A 366 -12.92 -9.79 17.31
CA LEU A 366 -11.90 -8.90 16.77
C LEU A 366 -12.55 -7.72 16.04
N GLY A 367 -12.01 -6.53 16.21
CA GLY A 367 -12.52 -5.32 15.57
C GLY A 367 -11.42 -4.39 15.09
N SER A 368 -11.69 -3.67 14.00
CA SER A 368 -10.84 -2.59 13.51
C SER A 368 -11.65 -1.56 12.72
N ASP A 369 -10.99 -0.53 12.22
CA ASP A 369 -11.54 0.43 11.26
C ASP A 369 -10.54 0.67 10.12
N GLN A 370 -11.05 0.70 8.88
CA GLN A 370 -10.23 0.99 7.69
C GLN A 370 -10.92 1.99 6.74
N THR A 371 -11.78 2.87 7.29
CA THR A 371 -12.25 4.05 6.55
C THR A 371 -11.08 5.00 6.24
N SER A 372 -11.24 5.91 5.28
CA SER A 372 -10.14 6.80 4.84
C SER A 372 -9.94 7.99 5.80
N LEU A 373 -9.74 7.73 7.09
CA LEU A 373 -9.56 8.76 8.13
C LEU A 373 -8.25 9.56 8.01
N HIS A 374 -7.33 9.18 7.15
CA HIS A 374 -6.23 10.07 6.74
C HIS A 374 -6.73 11.32 5.99
N ASN A 375 -7.98 11.32 5.50
CA ASN A 375 -8.66 12.46 4.87
C ASN A 375 -10.15 12.52 5.25
N PRO A 376 -10.50 12.66 6.54
CA PRO A 376 -11.89 12.55 7.01
C PRO A 376 -12.80 13.63 6.43
N LEU A 377 -12.27 14.85 6.27
CA LEU A 377 -13.04 16.02 5.81
C LEU A 377 -13.10 16.14 4.27
N GLY A 378 -12.35 15.35 3.55
CA GLY A 378 -12.44 15.21 2.09
C GLY A 378 -13.30 14.01 1.66
N GLY A 379 -14.24 13.57 2.50
CA GLY A 379 -15.16 12.48 2.20
C GLY A 379 -14.65 11.09 2.58
N GLY A 380 -13.55 10.99 3.32
CA GLY A 380 -12.97 9.73 3.76
C GLY A 380 -13.71 9.05 4.91
N TYR A 381 -14.64 9.78 5.58
CA TYR A 381 -15.49 9.25 6.65
C TYR A 381 -16.92 9.82 6.52
N ALA A 382 -17.90 8.94 6.41
CA ALA A 382 -19.30 9.33 6.27
C ALA A 382 -19.96 9.58 7.64
N PRO A 383 -20.57 10.75 7.87
CA PRO A 383 -21.29 11.03 9.11
C PRO A 383 -22.47 10.09 9.31
N ALA A 384 -22.64 9.57 10.53
CA ALA A 384 -23.79 8.76 10.90
C ALA A 384 -25.09 9.59 10.90
N GLY A 385 -26.21 8.96 10.52
CA GLY A 385 -27.51 9.62 10.42
C GLY A 385 -27.74 10.37 9.10
N LEU A 386 -26.76 10.38 8.18
CA LEU A 386 -26.91 10.91 6.83
C LEU A 386 -26.75 9.78 5.80
N THR A 387 -27.46 9.89 4.69
CA THR A 387 -27.17 9.04 3.53
C THR A 387 -25.83 9.45 2.93
N PHE A 388 -25.21 8.55 2.15
CA PHE A 388 -23.93 8.83 1.49
C PHE A 388 -23.96 10.12 0.65
N ASP A 389 -25.03 10.28 -0.17
CA ASP A 389 -25.18 11.47 -1.01
C ASP A 389 -25.46 12.74 -0.20
N ALA A 390 -26.27 12.65 0.87
CA ALA A 390 -26.53 13.78 1.77
C ALA A 390 -25.25 14.24 2.48
N GLY A 391 -24.41 13.30 2.92
CA GLY A 391 -23.11 13.60 3.50
C GLY A 391 -22.18 14.31 2.51
N ARG A 392 -22.10 13.84 1.28
CA ARG A 392 -21.34 14.48 0.20
C ARG A 392 -21.84 15.88 -0.14
N ALA A 393 -23.16 16.06 -0.20
CA ALA A 393 -23.77 17.36 -0.44
C ALA A 393 -23.45 18.35 0.71
N LEU A 394 -23.56 17.90 1.95
CA LEU A 394 -23.22 18.70 3.12
C LEU A 394 -21.75 19.11 3.15
N MET A 395 -20.84 18.21 2.77
CA MET A 395 -19.40 18.48 2.70
C MET A 395 -19.08 19.66 1.79
N VAL A 396 -19.80 19.78 0.67
CA VAL A 396 -19.62 20.87 -0.30
C VAL A 396 -20.35 22.16 0.13
N ALA A 397 -21.58 22.02 0.60
CA ALA A 397 -22.46 23.16 0.91
C ALA A 397 -22.09 23.85 2.23
N ASP A 398 -21.71 23.07 3.27
CA ASP A 398 -21.37 23.60 4.60
C ASP A 398 -20.27 22.72 5.24
N PRO A 399 -18.99 22.95 4.89
CA PRO A 399 -17.87 22.21 5.42
C PRO A 399 -17.74 22.25 6.97
N PRO A 400 -18.05 23.36 7.67
CA PRO A 400 -18.08 23.39 9.13
C PRO A 400 -19.12 22.45 9.74
N ALA A 401 -20.35 22.41 9.21
CA ALA A 401 -21.40 21.50 9.65
C ALA A 401 -21.02 20.04 9.34
N PHE A 402 -20.44 19.76 8.19
CA PHE A 402 -19.92 18.44 7.85
C PHE A 402 -18.85 17.99 8.85
N LYS A 403 -17.88 18.87 9.19
CA LYS A 403 -16.84 18.58 10.18
C LYS A 403 -17.47 18.22 11.54
N ALA A 404 -18.43 19.02 12.02
CA ALA A 404 -19.12 18.75 13.28
C ALA A 404 -19.86 17.40 13.29
N ALA A 405 -20.48 17.03 12.17
CA ALA A 405 -21.15 15.74 12.00
C ALA A 405 -20.16 14.56 12.00
N VAL A 406 -19.01 14.68 11.33
CA VAL A 406 -17.93 13.71 11.37
C VAL A 406 -17.41 13.51 12.79
N GLU A 407 -17.10 14.59 13.51
CA GLU A 407 -16.61 14.53 14.89
C GLU A 407 -17.61 13.90 15.85
N ALA A 408 -18.91 14.21 15.71
CA ALA A 408 -19.98 13.58 16.49
C ALA A 408 -20.06 12.08 16.21
N SER A 409 -19.93 11.67 14.96
CA SER A 409 -19.96 10.27 14.56
C SER A 409 -18.75 9.49 15.08
N LEU A 410 -17.54 10.08 15.06
CA LEU A 410 -16.35 9.47 15.64
C LEU A 410 -16.50 9.23 17.15
N ARG A 411 -17.12 10.18 17.89
CA ARG A 411 -17.40 9.99 19.32
C ARG A 411 -18.37 8.82 19.57
N ARG A 412 -19.42 8.67 18.77
CA ARG A 412 -20.35 7.54 18.85
C ARG A 412 -19.68 6.22 18.50
N HIS A 413 -18.89 6.20 17.41
CA HIS A 413 -18.12 5.02 16.99
C HIS A 413 -17.25 4.50 18.13
N VAL A 414 -16.44 5.38 18.71
CA VAL A 414 -15.57 5.02 19.83
C VAL A 414 -16.34 4.56 21.05
N ALA A 415 -17.47 5.19 21.38
CA ALA A 415 -18.29 4.77 22.51
C ALA A 415 -18.82 3.33 22.34
N ALA A 416 -19.27 2.96 21.15
CA ALA A 416 -19.70 1.60 20.85
C ALA A 416 -18.55 0.58 20.90
N VAL A 417 -17.38 0.94 20.34
CA VAL A 417 -16.15 0.13 20.42
C VAL A 417 -15.74 -0.07 21.89
N ASN A 418 -15.72 0.99 22.70
CA ASN A 418 -15.38 0.91 24.12
C ASN A 418 -16.34 -0.02 24.89
N ALA A 419 -17.65 0.03 24.59
CA ALA A 419 -18.65 -0.85 25.21
C ALA A 419 -18.40 -2.33 24.89
N LEU A 420 -18.04 -2.65 23.64
CA LEU A 420 -17.72 -4.01 23.23
C LEU A 420 -16.36 -4.47 23.78
N ALA A 421 -15.37 -3.59 23.80
CA ALA A 421 -14.04 -3.89 24.36
C ALA A 421 -14.13 -4.19 25.87
N ALA A 422 -14.99 -3.48 26.61
CA ALA A 422 -15.25 -3.76 28.02
C ALA A 422 -15.87 -5.17 28.24
N ARG A 423 -16.51 -5.76 27.21
CA ARG A 423 -17.04 -7.13 27.22
C ARG A 423 -16.03 -8.18 26.74
N GLY A 424 -14.83 -7.75 26.29
CA GLY A 424 -13.74 -8.66 25.89
C GLY A 424 -13.37 -8.64 24.41
N MET A 425 -14.04 -7.86 23.56
CA MET A 425 -13.63 -7.65 22.17
C MET A 425 -12.23 -7.03 22.14
N ARG A 426 -11.40 -7.45 21.18
CA ARG A 426 -10.09 -6.84 20.88
C ARG A 426 -10.21 -5.92 19.68
N PHE A 427 -9.73 -4.68 19.84
CA PHE A 427 -9.79 -3.65 18.80
C PHE A 427 -8.41 -3.09 18.53
N TRP A 428 -8.11 -2.77 17.27
CA TRP A 428 -6.90 -2.08 16.85
C TRP A 428 -7.18 -1.07 15.74
N ASP A 429 -6.39 0.00 15.70
CA ASP A 429 -6.33 0.94 14.57
C ASP A 429 -5.60 0.26 13.40
N TYR A 430 -6.20 0.27 12.21
CA TYR A 430 -5.61 -0.37 11.03
C TYR A 430 -4.62 0.54 10.27
N GLY A 431 -4.06 1.54 10.91
CA GLY A 431 -3.11 2.47 10.29
C GLY A 431 -3.74 3.50 9.36
N ASN A 432 -5.02 3.79 9.57
CA ASN A 432 -5.83 4.75 8.83
C ASN A 432 -6.05 6.08 9.55
N SER A 433 -5.34 6.30 10.65
CA SER A 433 -5.48 7.46 11.55
C SER A 433 -6.78 7.48 12.38
N PHE A 434 -7.45 6.35 12.59
CA PHE A 434 -8.68 6.29 13.36
C PHE A 434 -8.50 6.85 14.79
N LEU A 435 -7.51 6.37 15.53
CA LEU A 435 -7.28 6.81 16.91
C LEU A 435 -6.87 8.29 16.98
N LEU A 436 -6.07 8.75 16.03
CA LEU A 436 -5.63 10.14 15.97
C LEU A 436 -6.80 11.09 15.69
N GLU A 437 -7.62 10.81 14.69
CA GLU A 437 -8.77 11.65 14.33
C GLU A 437 -9.89 11.55 15.38
N ALA A 438 -10.09 10.38 15.97
CA ALA A 438 -11.01 10.21 17.10
C ALA A 438 -10.57 11.05 18.33
N SER A 439 -9.28 11.05 18.64
CA SER A 439 -8.71 11.92 19.69
C SER A 439 -8.92 13.40 19.39
N ARG A 440 -8.69 13.82 18.14
CA ARG A 440 -8.94 15.20 17.68
C ARG A 440 -10.42 15.58 17.79
N ALA A 441 -11.33 14.63 17.58
CA ALA A 441 -12.77 14.80 17.75
C ALA A 441 -13.22 14.78 19.23
N GLY A 442 -12.32 14.56 20.19
CA GLY A 442 -12.63 14.48 21.62
C GLY A 442 -13.28 13.17 22.06
N ALA A 443 -13.07 12.08 21.30
CA ALA A 443 -13.53 10.75 21.68
C ALA A 443 -12.64 10.12 22.77
N ASP A 444 -13.21 9.21 23.58
CA ASP A 444 -12.51 8.53 24.69
C ASP A 444 -11.60 7.39 24.18
N VAL A 445 -10.48 7.76 23.56
CA VAL A 445 -9.46 6.87 23.04
C VAL A 445 -8.13 6.93 23.78
N LEU A 446 -8.05 7.73 24.85
CA LEU A 446 -6.84 7.84 25.66
C LEU A 446 -6.93 6.94 26.90
N PRO A 447 -5.80 6.47 27.44
CA PRO A 447 -5.78 5.78 28.73
C PRO A 447 -6.38 6.67 29.84
N ALA A 448 -6.99 6.03 30.85
CA ALA A 448 -7.58 6.75 31.98
C ALA A 448 -6.55 7.67 32.64
N GLY A 449 -6.93 8.93 32.91
CA GLY A 449 -6.05 9.93 33.52
C GLY A 449 -5.08 10.62 32.57
N THR A 450 -5.10 10.30 31.28
CA THR A 450 -4.27 10.96 30.27
C THR A 450 -5.01 12.14 29.66
N ALA A 451 -4.44 13.35 29.72
CA ALA A 451 -4.99 14.51 29.04
C ALA A 451 -4.65 14.49 27.53
N PRO A 452 -5.54 14.98 26.65
CA PRO A 452 -5.21 15.24 25.27
C PRO A 452 -3.98 16.15 25.17
N ARG A 453 -3.06 15.83 24.28
CA ARG A 453 -1.86 16.64 24.10
C ARG A 453 -2.14 17.88 23.28
N ALA A 454 -1.44 18.97 23.62
CA ALA A 454 -1.44 20.17 22.81
C ALA A 454 -0.87 19.89 21.40
N ALA A 455 -1.45 20.51 20.38
CA ALA A 455 -0.91 20.46 19.03
C ALA A 455 0.56 20.91 19.03
N GLY A 456 1.45 20.13 18.42
CA GLY A 456 2.89 20.41 18.36
C GLY A 456 3.75 19.74 19.44
N SER A 457 3.18 18.91 20.32
CA SER A 457 3.95 18.14 21.31
C SER A 457 4.63 16.93 20.66
N ALA A 458 5.96 16.82 20.82
CA ALA A 458 6.82 15.84 20.14
C ALA A 458 6.82 14.42 20.73
N ALA A 459 6.15 14.15 21.85
CA ALA A 459 6.18 12.83 22.44
C ALA A 459 5.01 11.94 21.97
N PRO A 460 5.18 10.61 21.80
CA PRO A 460 4.14 9.71 21.30
C PRO A 460 2.86 9.81 22.12
N THR A 461 1.72 9.90 21.45
CA THR A 461 0.41 9.78 22.10
C THR A 461 0.17 8.29 22.36
N VAL A 462 0.01 7.92 23.62
CA VAL A 462 -0.40 6.57 23.99
C VAL A 462 -1.92 6.53 23.87
N PHE A 463 -2.43 5.61 23.05
CA PHE A 463 -3.86 5.36 22.89
C PHE A 463 -4.33 4.18 23.75
N ARG A 464 -5.62 4.11 23.99
CA ARG A 464 -6.28 2.98 24.68
C ARG A 464 -6.16 1.67 23.88
N TYR A 465 -6.17 1.78 22.56
CA TYR A 465 -6.02 0.67 21.63
C TYR A 465 -4.69 0.78 20.90
N PRO A 466 -4.05 -0.34 20.55
CA PRO A 466 -2.85 -0.32 19.71
C PRO A 466 -3.19 -0.02 18.27
N THR A 467 -2.20 0.42 17.50
CA THR A 467 -2.24 0.26 16.04
C THR A 467 -1.89 -1.20 15.69
N TYR A 468 -2.33 -1.67 14.53
CA TYR A 468 -2.02 -3.04 14.10
C TYR A 468 -0.50 -3.27 13.94
N VAL A 469 0.27 -2.24 13.58
CA VAL A 469 1.74 -2.36 13.51
C VAL A 469 2.37 -2.35 14.90
N GLN A 470 1.85 -1.55 15.83
CA GLN A 470 2.41 -1.49 17.18
C GLN A 470 2.39 -2.84 17.90
N ASP A 471 1.31 -3.59 17.73
CA ASP A 471 1.06 -4.75 18.58
C ASP A 471 0.97 -6.10 17.82
N ILE A 472 0.54 -6.11 16.55
CA ILE A 472 0.40 -7.34 15.76
C ILE A 472 1.54 -7.46 14.76
N MET A 473 1.55 -6.58 13.75
CA MET A 473 2.56 -6.62 12.70
C MET A 473 3.92 -6.17 13.18
N GLY A 474 3.98 -5.35 14.23
CA GLY A 474 5.24 -4.93 14.84
C GLY A 474 6.06 -6.08 15.39
N ASP A 475 5.42 -7.10 15.94
CA ASP A 475 6.10 -8.33 16.37
C ASP A 475 6.73 -9.07 15.18
N ILE A 476 6.00 -9.13 14.07
CA ILE A 476 6.43 -9.79 12.83
C ILE A 476 7.58 -9.01 12.18
N PHE A 477 7.43 -7.68 12.04
CA PHE A 477 8.48 -6.81 11.51
C PHE A 477 9.73 -6.81 12.40
N SER A 478 9.55 -6.90 13.72
CA SER A 478 10.68 -6.99 14.66
C SER A 478 11.46 -8.29 14.51
N LEU A 479 10.82 -9.37 14.05
CA LEU A 479 11.51 -10.62 13.67
C LEU A 479 12.19 -10.53 12.30
N GLY A 480 12.02 -9.46 11.55
CA GLY A 480 12.56 -9.28 10.22
C GLY A 480 11.64 -9.77 9.09
N PHE A 481 10.44 -10.24 9.40
CA PHE A 481 9.47 -10.65 8.38
C PHE A 481 8.70 -9.43 7.86
N GLY A 482 8.69 -9.27 6.54
CA GLY A 482 7.95 -8.22 5.88
C GLY A 482 7.66 -8.54 4.42
N PRO A 483 6.85 -7.70 3.76
CA PRO A 483 6.34 -7.97 2.43
C PRO A 483 7.45 -8.01 1.38
N TYR A 484 7.59 -9.18 0.76
CA TYR A 484 8.46 -9.45 -0.37
C TYR A 484 7.60 -9.79 -1.59
N ARG A 485 7.83 -9.10 -2.70
CA ARG A 485 7.02 -9.17 -3.90
C ARG A 485 7.85 -9.53 -5.11
N TRP A 486 7.24 -10.21 -6.09
CA TRP A 486 7.85 -10.42 -7.39
C TRP A 486 6.83 -10.34 -8.52
N VAL A 487 7.33 -10.01 -9.70
CA VAL A 487 6.59 -9.97 -10.95
C VAL A 487 7.36 -10.78 -12.00
N CYS A 488 6.72 -11.78 -12.58
CA CYS A 488 7.25 -12.49 -13.73
C CYS A 488 7.07 -11.61 -14.97
N ALA A 489 8.16 -11.06 -15.50
CA ALA A 489 8.10 -10.12 -16.63
C ALA A 489 7.64 -10.79 -17.94
N SER A 490 7.65 -12.13 -18.01
CA SER A 490 7.02 -12.88 -19.11
C SER A 490 5.52 -12.62 -19.21
N GLY A 491 4.86 -12.33 -18.11
CA GLY A 491 3.39 -12.27 -18.00
C GLY A 491 2.73 -13.66 -17.99
N ASP A 492 3.50 -14.75 -17.96
CA ASP A 492 3.03 -16.12 -18.03
C ASP A 492 2.63 -16.67 -16.66
N ALA A 493 1.43 -17.25 -16.57
CA ALA A 493 0.94 -17.87 -15.34
C ALA A 493 1.75 -19.13 -14.95
N GLY A 494 2.35 -19.83 -15.91
CA GLY A 494 3.23 -20.96 -15.68
C GLY A 494 4.54 -20.54 -15.00
N ASP A 495 5.11 -19.39 -15.39
CA ASP A 495 6.29 -18.83 -14.72
C ASP A 495 5.95 -18.39 -13.30
N LEU A 496 4.76 -17.81 -13.10
CA LEU A 496 4.29 -17.47 -11.75
C LEU A 496 4.16 -18.73 -10.87
N ALA A 497 3.60 -19.81 -11.39
CA ALA A 497 3.49 -21.06 -10.64
C ALA A 497 4.86 -21.67 -10.29
N LYS A 498 5.86 -21.56 -11.19
CA LYS A 498 7.23 -22.00 -10.90
C LYS A 498 7.88 -21.15 -9.80
N THR A 499 7.68 -19.81 -9.84
CA THR A 499 8.21 -18.92 -8.79
C THR A 499 7.52 -19.15 -7.45
N ASP A 500 6.21 -19.43 -7.44
CA ASP A 500 5.48 -19.84 -6.22
C ASP A 500 6.08 -21.12 -5.62
N ALA A 501 6.37 -22.13 -6.46
CA ALA A 501 7.00 -23.38 -6.01
C ALA A 501 8.42 -23.16 -5.45
N ILE A 502 9.22 -22.28 -6.07
CA ILE A 502 10.54 -21.88 -5.55
C ILE A 502 10.41 -21.25 -4.16
N ALA A 503 9.49 -20.29 -4.01
CA ALA A 503 9.26 -19.61 -2.74
C ALA A 503 8.78 -20.59 -1.64
N ALA A 504 7.85 -21.48 -1.96
CA ALA A 504 7.37 -22.51 -1.04
C ALA A 504 8.50 -23.44 -0.56
N ALA A 505 9.37 -23.87 -1.48
CA ALA A 505 10.51 -24.71 -1.13
C ALA A 505 11.48 -24.00 -0.16
N VAL A 506 11.78 -22.73 -0.41
CA VAL A 506 12.63 -21.92 0.49
C VAL A 506 11.99 -21.76 1.86
N LEU A 507 10.69 -21.44 1.94
CA LEU A 507 10.01 -21.30 3.23
C LEU A 507 10.06 -22.59 4.07
N ARG A 508 9.91 -23.77 3.44
CA ARG A 508 10.03 -25.06 4.13
C ARG A 508 11.45 -25.26 4.68
N GLU A 509 12.47 -24.90 3.92
CA GLU A 509 13.87 -25.01 4.31
C GLU A 509 14.20 -24.09 5.49
N VAL A 510 13.82 -22.79 5.41
CA VAL A 510 14.02 -21.81 6.47
C VAL A 510 13.25 -22.23 7.74
N ALA A 511 12.01 -22.71 7.61
CA ALA A 511 11.22 -23.19 8.75
C ALA A 511 11.88 -24.38 9.45
N ALA A 512 12.39 -25.33 8.67
CA ALA A 512 13.08 -26.51 9.22
C ALA A 512 14.37 -26.13 9.96
N ALA A 513 15.18 -25.24 9.38
CA ALA A 513 16.39 -24.72 10.02
C ALA A 513 16.05 -23.95 11.30
N ALA A 514 15.04 -23.08 11.28
CA ALA A 514 14.60 -22.33 12.45
C ALA A 514 14.12 -23.24 13.59
N ARG A 515 13.37 -24.30 13.31
CA ARG A 515 12.95 -25.29 14.32
C ARG A 515 14.16 -26.03 14.93
N ALA A 516 15.12 -26.41 14.10
CA ALA A 516 16.34 -27.07 14.57
C ALA A 516 17.18 -26.17 15.50
N GLU A 517 17.08 -24.85 15.36
CA GLU A 517 17.73 -23.85 16.22
C GLU A 517 16.90 -23.45 17.45
N GLY A 518 15.66 -23.95 17.59
CA GLY A 518 14.71 -23.53 18.63
C GLY A 518 14.12 -22.13 18.39
N ALA A 519 14.13 -21.66 17.15
CA ALA A 519 13.58 -20.37 16.71
C ALA A 519 12.12 -20.52 16.24
N ASP A 520 11.24 -21.10 17.06
CA ASP A 520 9.87 -21.47 16.69
C ASP A 520 9.07 -20.29 16.12
N ARG A 521 9.23 -19.08 16.68
CA ARG A 521 8.54 -17.88 16.17
C ARG A 521 8.88 -17.52 14.73
N VAL A 522 10.10 -17.86 14.27
CA VAL A 522 10.52 -17.71 12.87
C VAL A 522 9.85 -18.80 12.01
N ALA A 523 9.87 -20.03 12.50
CA ALA A 523 9.26 -21.17 11.80
C ALA A 523 7.73 -20.99 11.63
N ASP A 524 7.06 -20.41 12.61
CA ASP A 524 5.62 -20.15 12.56
C ASP A 524 5.28 -19.08 11.50
N GLN A 525 6.09 -18.02 11.38
CA GLN A 525 5.91 -17.04 10.30
C GLN A 525 6.16 -17.67 8.92
N CYS A 526 7.14 -18.56 8.79
CA CYS A 526 7.35 -19.31 7.56
C CYS A 526 6.14 -20.21 7.23
N ALA A 527 5.55 -20.86 8.23
CA ALA A 527 4.39 -21.74 8.06
C ALA A 527 3.15 -20.96 7.59
N ASP A 528 2.88 -19.77 8.14
CA ASP A 528 1.79 -18.89 7.72
C ASP A 528 1.92 -18.48 6.25
N ASN A 529 3.14 -18.12 5.85
CA ASN A 529 3.43 -17.69 4.50
C ASN A 529 3.50 -18.89 3.51
N LEU A 530 3.87 -20.07 3.99
CA LEU A 530 3.80 -21.30 3.20
C LEU A 530 2.35 -21.65 2.86
N LYS A 531 1.45 -21.63 3.87
CA LYS A 531 0.02 -21.81 3.64
C LYS A 531 -0.52 -20.81 2.61
N TRP A 532 -0.17 -19.53 2.77
CA TRP A 532 -0.58 -18.49 1.83
C TRP A 532 -0.12 -18.77 0.40
N ILE A 533 1.16 -19.08 0.17
CA ILE A 533 1.72 -19.24 -1.18
C ILE A 533 1.17 -20.49 -1.89
N GLU A 534 0.88 -21.56 -1.14
CA GLU A 534 0.28 -22.79 -1.66
C GLU A 534 -1.17 -22.58 -2.08
N GLU A 535 -1.91 -21.71 -1.40
CA GLU A 535 -3.32 -21.42 -1.67
C GLU A 535 -3.53 -20.23 -2.62
N ALA A 536 -2.50 -19.37 -2.80
CA ALA A 536 -2.61 -18.08 -3.49
C ALA A 536 -3.18 -18.17 -4.91
N GLY A 537 -2.85 -19.21 -5.66
CA GLY A 537 -3.40 -19.46 -7.00
C GLY A 537 -4.92 -19.61 -7.01
N GLY A 538 -5.49 -20.22 -5.97
CA GLY A 538 -6.93 -20.45 -5.82
C GLY A 538 -7.73 -19.20 -5.42
N HIS A 539 -7.06 -18.17 -4.90
CA HIS A 539 -7.76 -16.97 -4.44
C HIS A 539 -8.11 -15.99 -5.56
N GLY A 540 -7.55 -16.12 -6.77
CA GLY A 540 -7.89 -15.30 -7.93
C GLY A 540 -7.52 -13.81 -7.76
N LEU A 541 -6.39 -13.50 -7.12
CA LEU A 541 -6.00 -12.15 -6.72
C LEU A 541 -5.04 -11.45 -7.69
N VAL A 542 -4.59 -12.13 -8.73
CA VAL A 542 -3.69 -11.55 -9.74
C VAL A 542 -4.47 -10.58 -10.62
N VAL A 543 -4.04 -9.32 -10.64
CA VAL A 543 -4.62 -8.26 -11.48
C VAL A 543 -3.48 -7.50 -12.15
N GLY A 544 -3.55 -7.33 -13.46
CA GLY A 544 -2.46 -6.75 -14.23
C GLY A 544 -1.34 -7.75 -14.49
N SER A 545 -0.14 -7.50 -13.97
CA SER A 545 1.04 -8.34 -14.13
C SER A 545 0.94 -9.70 -13.41
N ALA A 546 1.68 -10.71 -13.88
CA ALA A 546 1.84 -11.99 -13.20
C ALA A 546 2.70 -11.82 -11.94
N ALA A 547 2.07 -11.50 -10.83
CA ALA A 547 2.73 -11.07 -9.60
C ALA A 547 2.32 -11.90 -8.38
N ARG A 548 3.20 -11.92 -7.37
CA ARG A 548 2.96 -12.54 -6.06
C ARG A 548 3.60 -11.73 -4.93
N ILE A 549 3.12 -12.00 -3.71
CA ILE A 549 3.64 -11.50 -2.45
C ILE A 549 3.66 -12.62 -1.41
N LEU A 550 4.62 -12.56 -0.51
CA LEU A 550 4.63 -13.24 0.79
C LEU A 550 5.43 -12.41 1.79
N TYR A 551 5.45 -12.80 3.06
CA TYR A 551 6.38 -12.24 4.03
C TYR A 551 7.55 -13.19 4.25
N ALA A 552 8.76 -12.64 4.21
CA ALA A 552 9.99 -13.38 4.50
C ALA A 552 11.00 -12.48 5.21
N ASP A 553 11.88 -13.11 5.98
CA ASP A 553 13.05 -12.47 6.59
C ASP A 553 14.19 -12.30 5.57
N CYS A 554 15.32 -11.75 6.00
CA CYS A 554 16.46 -11.50 5.11
C CYS A 554 17.01 -12.77 4.45
N GLU A 555 17.05 -13.88 5.17
CA GLU A 555 17.53 -15.17 4.66
C GLU A 555 16.54 -15.73 3.62
N GLY A 556 15.26 -15.75 3.93
CA GLY A 556 14.20 -16.21 3.02
C GLY A 556 14.17 -15.38 1.73
N ARG A 557 14.21 -14.03 1.83
CA ARG A 557 14.24 -13.15 0.65
C ARG A 557 15.47 -13.41 -0.23
N ALA A 558 16.66 -13.52 0.36
CA ALA A 558 17.89 -13.74 -0.37
C ALA A 558 17.91 -15.11 -1.09
N LEU A 559 17.45 -16.19 -0.42
CA LEU A 559 17.36 -17.52 -1.02
C LEU A 559 16.32 -17.58 -2.14
N ILE A 560 15.15 -16.96 -1.96
CA ILE A 560 14.11 -16.89 -3.01
C ILE A 560 14.66 -16.15 -4.23
N ALA A 561 15.26 -14.95 -4.01
CA ALA A 561 15.86 -14.17 -5.10
C ALA A 561 16.95 -14.94 -5.84
N LYS A 562 17.85 -15.60 -5.11
CA LYS A 562 18.92 -16.42 -5.69
C LYS A 562 18.35 -17.51 -6.58
N ARG A 563 17.39 -18.30 -6.08
CA ARG A 563 16.81 -19.42 -6.84
C ARG A 563 15.99 -18.96 -8.05
N MET A 564 15.30 -17.83 -7.93
CA MET A 564 14.62 -17.21 -9.08
C MET A 564 15.61 -16.73 -10.13
N ASN A 565 16.71 -16.08 -9.70
CA ASN A 565 17.77 -15.64 -10.62
C ASN A 565 18.45 -16.83 -11.31
N ASP A 566 18.73 -17.92 -10.57
CA ASP A 566 19.26 -19.15 -11.14
C ASP A 566 18.27 -19.76 -12.18
N ALA A 567 16.97 -19.75 -11.88
CA ALA A 567 15.93 -20.24 -12.78
C ALA A 567 15.80 -19.40 -14.07
N VAL A 568 16.05 -18.09 -14.00
CA VAL A 568 16.16 -17.24 -15.21
C VAL A 568 17.39 -17.60 -16.02
N ARG A 569 18.57 -17.71 -15.37
CA ARG A 569 19.83 -18.11 -16.03
C ARG A 569 19.71 -19.45 -16.73
N ASP A 570 19.08 -20.41 -16.09
CA ASP A 570 18.98 -21.79 -16.58
C ASP A 570 17.81 -21.97 -17.58
N GLY A 571 17.10 -20.88 -17.95
CA GLY A 571 16.00 -20.90 -18.92
C GLY A 571 14.73 -21.60 -18.42
N VAL A 572 14.61 -21.87 -17.12
CA VAL A 572 13.39 -22.40 -16.48
C VAL A 572 12.29 -21.36 -16.50
N LEU A 573 12.63 -20.09 -16.25
CA LEU A 573 11.76 -18.94 -16.40
C LEU A 573 12.04 -18.25 -17.74
N ALA A 574 10.99 -17.86 -18.45
CA ALA A 574 11.06 -17.36 -19.81
C ALA A 574 11.54 -15.90 -19.93
N ALA A 575 11.58 -15.16 -18.81
CA ALA A 575 11.96 -13.76 -18.77
C ALA A 575 12.48 -13.37 -17.38
N PRO A 576 13.09 -12.17 -17.21
CA PRO A 576 13.49 -11.67 -15.92
C PRO A 576 12.35 -11.65 -14.89
N VAL A 577 12.73 -11.71 -13.61
CA VAL A 577 11.82 -11.52 -12.49
C VAL A 577 12.14 -10.19 -11.81
N VAL A 578 11.14 -9.35 -11.65
CA VAL A 578 11.27 -8.08 -10.91
C VAL A 578 10.90 -8.34 -9.45
N ILE A 579 11.86 -8.21 -8.55
CA ILE A 579 11.60 -8.26 -7.12
C ILE A 579 11.48 -6.86 -6.53
N SER A 580 10.63 -6.74 -5.52
CA SER A 580 10.42 -5.50 -4.76
C SER A 580 9.87 -5.83 -3.36
N ARG A 581 9.54 -4.82 -2.60
CA ARG A 581 8.76 -4.97 -1.38
C ARG A 581 7.69 -3.87 -1.27
N ASP A 582 6.77 -4.03 -0.34
CA ASP A 582 5.95 -2.89 0.09
C ASP A 582 6.84 -1.87 0.83
N HIS A 583 6.51 -0.60 0.75
CA HIS A 583 7.17 0.42 1.58
C HIS A 583 6.79 0.24 3.05
N HIS A 584 5.57 -0.21 3.34
CA HIS A 584 5.09 -0.69 4.62
C HIS A 584 5.81 -2.01 4.98
N ASP A 585 6.99 -1.92 5.58
CA ASP A 585 7.91 -3.04 5.79
C ASP A 585 8.75 -2.86 7.04
N VAL A 586 9.65 -3.80 7.29
CA VAL A 586 10.62 -3.81 8.39
C VAL A 586 11.44 -2.51 8.46
N SER A 587 11.97 -2.04 7.32
CA SER A 587 12.88 -0.89 7.25
C SER A 587 12.37 0.30 6.45
N GLY A 588 11.36 0.10 5.61
CA GLY A 588 11.02 1.02 4.55
C GLY A 588 10.29 2.28 4.99
N THR A 589 9.77 2.35 6.21
CA THR A 589 8.84 3.40 6.60
C THR A 589 9.09 3.89 8.01
N ASP A 590 9.33 5.19 8.15
CA ASP A 590 9.23 5.93 9.40
C ASP A 590 7.87 6.62 9.45
N SER A 591 7.00 6.11 10.32
CA SER A 591 5.66 6.62 10.58
C SER A 591 5.34 6.48 12.05
N PRO A 592 5.28 7.59 12.82
CA PRO A 592 5.17 7.58 14.28
C PRO A 592 3.97 6.79 14.82
N PHE A 593 2.87 6.75 14.06
CA PHE A 593 1.62 6.10 14.46
C PHE A 593 1.36 4.77 13.75
N ARG A 594 2.33 4.28 12.96
CA ARG A 594 2.24 3.01 12.24
C ARG A 594 3.54 2.21 12.41
N GLU A 595 4.46 2.25 11.43
CA GLU A 595 5.63 1.37 11.34
C GLU A 595 6.67 1.63 12.44
N THR A 596 6.78 2.86 12.92
CA THR A 596 7.67 3.20 14.04
C THR A 596 6.96 3.39 15.37
N SER A 597 5.67 3.07 15.47
CA SER A 597 4.90 3.16 16.71
C SER A 597 5.39 2.21 17.82
N ASN A 598 6.11 1.13 17.49
CA ASN A 598 6.76 0.23 18.42
C ASN A 598 8.21 0.59 18.75
N VAL A 599 8.69 1.74 18.29
CA VAL A 599 10.00 2.32 18.61
C VAL A 599 9.81 3.24 19.81
N THR A 600 10.22 2.77 20.99
CA THR A 600 9.86 3.37 22.29
C THR A 600 10.97 4.21 22.95
N ASP A 601 12.06 4.46 22.23
CA ASP A 601 13.22 5.24 22.73
C ASP A 601 13.10 6.75 22.49
N GLY A 602 11.95 7.22 22.01
CA GLY A 602 11.69 8.64 21.69
C GLY A 602 11.99 9.03 20.25
N SER A 603 12.59 8.16 19.45
CA SER A 603 12.98 8.45 18.07
C SER A 603 11.97 7.97 17.00
N ALA A 604 10.75 7.61 17.41
CA ALA A 604 9.67 7.22 16.50
C ALA A 604 9.36 8.29 15.43
N PHE A 605 9.68 9.55 15.71
CA PHE A 605 9.47 10.69 14.80
C PHE A 605 10.65 11.00 13.88
N CYS A 606 11.75 10.25 13.98
CA CYS A 606 12.92 10.42 13.11
C CYS A 606 12.75 9.61 11.82
N ALA A 607 13.19 10.17 10.70
CA ALA A 607 13.10 9.55 9.38
C ALA A 607 14.42 8.89 8.92
N ASP A 608 15.37 8.70 9.85
CA ASP A 608 16.71 8.18 9.52
C ASP A 608 16.66 6.75 8.97
N MET A 609 15.75 5.91 9.48
CA MET A 609 15.64 4.52 9.03
C MET A 609 15.25 4.44 7.55
N ALA A 610 14.20 5.12 7.12
CA ALA A 610 13.72 5.10 5.74
C ALA A 610 14.76 5.73 4.78
N VAL A 611 15.40 6.82 5.19
CA VAL A 611 16.45 7.49 4.39
C VAL A 611 17.67 6.58 4.24
N GLN A 612 18.19 6.02 5.34
CA GLN A 612 19.33 5.10 5.33
C GLN A 612 19.01 3.82 4.56
N ASN A 613 17.78 3.32 4.66
CA ASN A 613 17.33 2.14 3.93
C ASN A 613 17.45 2.37 2.41
N CYS A 614 16.87 3.48 1.90
CA CYS A 614 16.94 3.85 0.49
C CYS A 614 18.38 4.05 -0.01
N ILE A 615 19.22 4.76 0.77
CA ILE A 615 20.65 4.98 0.43
C ILE A 615 21.38 3.63 0.39
N GLY A 616 21.14 2.75 1.35
CA GLY A 616 21.81 1.46 1.43
C GLY A 616 21.41 0.50 0.32
N ASP A 617 20.15 0.50 -0.10
CA ASP A 617 19.67 -0.27 -1.26
C ASP A 617 20.33 0.25 -2.56
N ALA A 618 20.39 1.58 -2.73
CA ALA A 618 21.08 2.21 -3.86
C ALA A 618 22.55 1.84 -3.90
N ALA A 619 23.26 1.92 -2.76
CA ALA A 619 24.67 1.60 -2.65
C ALA A 619 24.99 0.12 -2.93
N ARG A 620 24.00 -0.77 -2.80
CA ARG A 620 24.12 -2.22 -3.07
C ARG A 620 23.60 -2.61 -4.45
N GLY A 621 23.25 -1.63 -5.26
CA GLY A 621 22.93 -1.84 -6.68
C GLY A 621 21.50 -2.30 -6.96
N ALA A 622 20.52 -1.91 -6.14
CA ALA A 622 19.12 -2.00 -6.52
C ALA A 622 18.91 -1.42 -7.93
N THR A 623 18.08 -2.03 -8.75
CA THR A 623 17.83 -1.53 -10.11
C THR A 623 17.21 -0.14 -10.08
N TRP A 624 16.29 0.12 -9.16
CA TRP A 624 15.85 1.48 -8.84
C TRP A 624 15.48 1.60 -7.37
N VAL A 625 15.54 2.82 -6.86
CA VAL A 625 15.14 3.15 -5.50
C VAL A 625 14.18 4.34 -5.52
N ALA A 626 13.33 4.41 -4.51
CA ALA A 626 12.39 5.50 -4.32
C ALA A 626 12.34 5.93 -2.85
N LEU A 627 12.22 7.24 -2.62
CA LEU A 627 12.01 7.84 -1.31
C LEU A 627 10.88 8.86 -1.41
N HIS A 628 9.91 8.77 -0.50
CA HIS A 628 8.73 9.61 -0.52
C HIS A 628 8.48 10.25 0.84
N ASN A 629 7.95 11.47 0.81
CA ASN A 629 7.20 12.02 1.92
C ASN A 629 5.71 11.81 1.62
N GLY A 630 5.01 11.21 2.55
CA GLY A 630 3.63 10.81 2.39
C GLY A 630 3.47 9.28 2.26
N GLY A 631 2.33 8.79 2.61
CA GLY A 631 1.96 7.39 2.63
C GLY A 631 0.52 7.24 3.09
N GLY A 632 0.11 6.10 3.64
CA GLY A 632 -1.24 5.85 4.09
C GLY A 632 -1.78 6.82 5.15
N CYS A 633 -0.93 7.62 5.78
CA CYS A 633 -1.29 8.62 6.81
C CYS A 633 -1.37 10.07 6.27
N GLY A 634 -1.10 10.29 5.00
CA GLY A 634 -1.14 11.63 4.39
C GLY A 634 0.23 12.31 4.21
N TRP A 635 0.23 13.47 3.59
CA TRP A 635 1.44 14.27 3.35
C TRP A 635 1.97 14.82 4.67
N GLY A 636 3.31 14.81 4.82
CA GLY A 636 3.97 15.32 6.00
C GLY A 636 3.95 14.40 7.23
N GLU A 637 3.21 13.28 7.16
CA GLU A 637 3.00 12.39 8.30
C GLU A 637 3.94 11.16 8.28
N VAL A 638 4.61 10.92 7.14
CA VAL A 638 5.38 9.68 6.92
C VAL A 638 6.51 9.91 5.94
N THR A 639 7.68 9.31 6.19
CA THR A 639 8.74 9.14 5.20
C THR A 639 8.89 7.66 4.90
N ASN A 640 8.87 7.28 3.62
CA ASN A 640 8.96 5.89 3.22
C ASN A 640 9.79 5.72 1.96
N GLY A 641 10.39 4.54 1.82
CA GLY A 641 11.21 4.18 0.68
C GLY A 641 11.04 2.74 0.27
N GLY A 642 11.43 2.43 -0.94
CA GLY A 642 11.41 1.10 -1.49
C GLY A 642 12.35 0.97 -2.67
N PHE A 643 12.46 -0.24 -3.16
CA PHE A 643 13.30 -0.60 -4.28
C PHE A 643 12.55 -1.48 -5.28
N GLY A 644 13.07 -1.53 -6.49
CA GLY A 644 12.84 -2.62 -7.42
C GLY A 644 14.19 -3.16 -7.89
N HIS A 645 14.28 -4.47 -8.09
CA HIS A 645 15.49 -5.12 -8.59
C HIS A 645 15.14 -6.18 -9.62
N VAL A 646 15.88 -6.18 -10.73
CA VAL A 646 15.66 -7.10 -11.85
C VAL A 646 16.61 -8.28 -11.70
N LEU A 647 16.05 -9.47 -11.56
CA LEU A 647 16.75 -10.74 -11.62
C LEU A 647 16.81 -11.18 -13.09
N ASP A 648 17.94 -10.95 -13.75
CA ASP A 648 18.14 -11.18 -15.18
C ASP A 648 18.90 -12.48 -15.48
N GLY A 649 19.19 -13.26 -14.45
CA GLY A 649 19.96 -14.51 -14.54
C GLY A 649 21.48 -14.31 -14.44
N SER A 650 21.98 -13.09 -14.40
CA SER A 650 23.41 -12.83 -14.25
C SER A 650 23.90 -13.05 -12.81
N ASP A 651 25.17 -13.40 -12.67
CA ASP A 651 25.82 -13.50 -11.36
C ASP A 651 25.87 -12.13 -10.66
N GLU A 652 26.00 -11.04 -11.42
CA GLU A 652 25.99 -9.67 -10.91
C GLU A 652 24.65 -9.32 -10.25
N SER A 653 23.53 -9.60 -10.93
CA SER A 653 22.21 -9.38 -10.41
C SER A 653 21.95 -10.19 -9.13
N GLY A 654 22.34 -11.47 -9.14
CA GLY A 654 22.23 -12.34 -7.96
C GLY A 654 23.03 -11.83 -6.76
N ALA A 655 24.26 -11.38 -6.97
CA ALA A 655 25.12 -10.84 -5.91
C ALA A 655 24.56 -9.52 -5.34
N LYS A 656 24.06 -8.62 -6.19
CA LYS A 656 23.39 -7.39 -5.79
C LYS A 656 22.16 -7.67 -4.95
N ALA A 657 21.28 -8.59 -5.42
CA ALA A 657 20.09 -8.98 -4.70
C ALA A 657 20.41 -9.53 -3.29
N ALA A 658 21.38 -10.43 -3.17
CA ALA A 658 21.77 -11.00 -1.88
C ALA A 658 22.25 -9.92 -0.89
N SER A 659 23.15 -9.02 -1.32
CA SER A 659 23.68 -7.95 -0.48
C SER A 659 22.59 -6.94 -0.09
N MET A 660 21.76 -6.54 -1.04
CA MET A 660 20.71 -5.55 -0.83
C MET A 660 19.62 -6.07 0.10
N LEU A 661 19.10 -7.29 -0.13
CA LEU A 661 18.00 -7.87 0.67
C LEU A 661 18.42 -8.12 2.12
N HIS A 662 19.69 -8.47 2.35
CA HIS A 662 20.22 -8.58 3.70
C HIS A 662 20.22 -7.23 4.42
N TRP A 663 20.69 -6.18 3.77
CA TRP A 663 20.67 -4.82 4.29
C TRP A 663 19.25 -4.31 4.51
N ASP A 664 18.39 -4.43 3.52
CA ASP A 664 17.04 -3.88 3.50
C ASP A 664 16.22 -4.34 4.72
N VAL A 665 16.35 -5.59 5.12
CA VAL A 665 15.69 -6.12 6.33
C VAL A 665 16.45 -5.77 7.60
N THR A 666 17.77 -6.01 7.64
CA THR A 666 18.57 -5.90 8.86
C THR A 666 18.64 -4.46 9.38
N ASN A 667 18.55 -3.46 8.50
CA ASN A 667 18.49 -2.04 8.91
C ASN A 667 17.32 -1.79 9.89
N GLY A 668 16.11 -2.23 9.57
CA GLY A 668 14.95 -2.05 10.44
C GLY A 668 14.95 -2.94 11.68
N VAL A 669 15.50 -4.17 11.57
CA VAL A 669 15.73 -5.03 12.74
C VAL A 669 16.68 -4.34 13.72
N SER A 670 17.82 -3.81 13.25
CA SER A 670 18.78 -3.10 14.10
C SER A 670 18.17 -1.88 14.77
N ARG A 671 17.34 -1.13 14.05
CA ARG A 671 16.63 0.04 14.56
C ARG A 671 15.71 -0.29 15.73
N ARG A 672 14.93 -1.37 15.60
CA ARG A 672 14.04 -1.84 16.67
C ARG A 672 14.80 -2.50 17.81
N ALA A 673 15.87 -3.24 17.52
CA ALA A 673 16.75 -3.81 18.55
C ALA A 673 17.37 -2.70 19.41
N TRP A 674 17.87 -1.62 18.79
CA TRP A 674 18.41 -0.46 19.50
C TRP A 674 17.35 0.22 20.38
N ALA A 675 16.09 0.24 19.96
CA ALA A 675 14.96 0.73 20.75
C ALA A 675 14.46 -0.28 21.80
N ARG A 676 15.22 -1.32 22.09
CA ARG A 676 14.96 -2.34 23.14
C ARG A 676 13.79 -3.29 22.85
N ASN A 677 13.41 -3.49 21.59
CA ASN A 677 12.40 -4.48 21.23
C ASN A 677 13.00 -5.90 21.31
N ASP A 678 12.37 -6.80 22.07
CA ASP A 678 12.91 -8.15 22.35
C ASP A 678 12.93 -9.05 21.11
N ASN A 679 11.91 -8.99 20.24
CA ASN A 679 11.90 -9.76 19.01
C ASN A 679 13.03 -9.29 18.07
N ALA A 680 13.27 -7.99 18.02
CA ALA A 680 14.34 -7.44 17.20
C ALA A 680 15.73 -7.75 17.77
N ARG A 681 15.91 -7.76 19.09
CA ARG A 681 17.16 -8.23 19.73
C ARG A 681 17.44 -9.70 19.38
N PHE A 682 16.41 -10.53 19.46
CA PHE A 682 16.49 -11.93 19.05
C PHE A 682 16.88 -12.08 17.58
N ALA A 683 16.20 -11.36 16.68
CA ALA A 683 16.48 -11.40 15.25
C ALA A 683 17.88 -10.84 14.91
N ALA A 684 18.32 -9.77 15.59
CA ALA A 684 19.66 -9.20 15.45
C ALA A 684 20.75 -10.18 15.86
N ALA A 685 20.58 -10.89 16.99
CA ALA A 685 21.52 -11.91 17.47
C ALA A 685 21.62 -13.08 16.48
N ARG A 686 20.48 -13.53 15.92
CA ARG A 686 20.43 -14.58 14.90
C ARG A 686 21.13 -14.13 13.62
N ALA A 687 20.88 -12.90 13.15
CA ALA A 687 21.50 -12.35 11.95
C ALA A 687 23.03 -12.22 12.10
N MET A 688 23.54 -11.76 13.25
CA MET A 688 24.99 -11.70 13.56
C MET A 688 25.64 -13.08 13.63
N LYS A 689 24.91 -14.12 14.05
CA LYS A 689 25.39 -15.50 14.03
C LYS A 689 25.49 -16.05 12.61
N ALA A 690 24.51 -15.74 11.75
CA ALA A 690 24.47 -16.19 10.36
C ALA A 690 25.50 -15.47 9.47
N GLU A 691 25.74 -14.16 9.69
CA GLU A 691 26.70 -13.35 8.93
C GLU A 691 27.81 -12.80 9.87
N PRO A 692 28.97 -13.44 9.93
CA PRO A 692 30.07 -13.05 10.86
C PRO A 692 30.62 -11.62 10.65
N LYS A 693 30.43 -11.03 9.46
CA LYS A 693 30.82 -9.64 9.17
C LYS A 693 29.83 -8.63 9.72
N LEU A 694 28.60 -9.05 10.02
CA LEU A 694 27.58 -8.19 10.60
C LEU A 694 27.92 -7.93 12.09
N LYS A 695 28.02 -6.68 12.45
CA LYS A 695 28.25 -6.23 13.83
C LYS A 695 27.21 -5.18 14.18
N LEU A 696 26.18 -5.58 14.89
CA LEU A 696 25.13 -4.66 15.34
C LEU A 696 25.41 -4.20 16.76
N THR A 697 25.19 -2.91 17.00
CA THR A 697 25.19 -2.38 18.36
C THR A 697 23.86 -2.76 19.03
N VAL A 698 23.94 -3.44 20.15
CA VAL A 698 22.78 -3.81 20.97
C VAL A 698 22.77 -2.99 22.24
N PRO A 699 21.58 -2.55 22.73
CA PRO A 699 21.47 -1.74 23.93
C PRO A 699 21.64 -2.59 25.18
N HIS A 700 22.07 -1.94 26.25
CA HIS A 700 21.95 -2.43 27.63
C HIS A 700 20.71 -1.83 28.27
N ASP A 701 20.03 -2.59 29.12
CA ASP A 701 18.90 -2.08 29.87
C ASP A 701 19.39 -1.38 31.15
N ALA A 702 18.76 -0.24 31.45
CA ALA A 702 19.00 0.43 32.73
C ALA A 702 18.00 -0.10 33.77
N ASP A 703 18.46 -0.26 34.99
CA ASP A 703 17.60 -0.64 36.12
C ASP A 703 16.71 0.55 36.53
N ASP A 704 15.41 0.34 36.60
CA ASP A 704 14.43 1.36 36.94
C ASP A 704 14.64 1.96 38.32
N ALA A 705 15.15 1.17 39.30
CA ALA A 705 15.46 1.65 40.63
C ALA A 705 16.66 2.61 40.60
N VAL A 706 17.65 2.34 39.74
CA VAL A 706 18.81 3.23 39.54
C VAL A 706 18.33 4.57 38.91
N LEU A 707 17.45 4.50 37.92
CA LEU A 707 16.89 5.69 37.28
C LEU A 707 16.07 6.52 38.28
N ALA A 708 15.19 5.88 39.03
CA ALA A 708 14.38 6.53 40.06
C ALA A 708 15.23 7.19 41.14
N ALA A 709 16.27 6.52 41.61
CA ALA A 709 17.19 7.11 42.60
C ALA A 709 17.95 8.31 42.05
N ALA A 710 18.41 8.25 40.82
CA ALA A 710 19.12 9.36 40.16
C ALA A 710 18.24 10.60 39.91
N LEU A 711 16.93 10.41 39.67
CA LEU A 711 15.97 11.49 39.42
C LEU A 711 15.37 12.06 40.75
N ALA A 712 15.51 11.36 41.89
CA ALA A 712 15.04 11.81 43.18
C ALA A 712 16.02 12.76 43.90
N GLY A 713 17.26 12.87 43.47
CA GLY A 713 18.30 13.79 43.96
C GLY A 713 18.40 15.02 43.07
#